data_49df61da920388e89a71e4b1d8394e63
#
_entry.id   49df61da920388e89a71e4b1d8394e63
#
_cell.length_a   1.000
_cell.length_b   1.000
_cell.length_c   1.000
_cell.angle_alpha   90.00
_cell.angle_beta   90.00
_cell.angle_gamma   90.00
#
_symmetry.space_group_name_H-M   'P 1'
#
loop_
_entity.id
_entity.type
_entity.pdbx_description
1 polymer ?
#
loop_
_entity_poly.entity_id
_entity_poly.type
_entity_poly.pdbx_seq_one_letter_code
_entity_poly.pdbx_strand_id
1 'polypeptide(L)'
;MIQESQNIEQILQNALSIDKTTNQNALNQINKLSQENLSNFLQTLGNILSNENKRSDIRQLSAILMKNILIHYDNLQNKWKKEISKEEKNQIKLLVLSTLASQHKEIRTSASNVISSICKIEQPIMTHWPDLIESLTKNCFNENINLKLSAIETLGYVCEEINIKYIDTNTVDNIMNSLIQNLIDKDNKNDIKVFIQVLKALFFTVKLAEKNFSNEKEMSIIMNSIFSVGDKFQNNDDILDKIAMLFIEMLGISSFYDYINPYFEHIIKFSFNIINGKYQSNERLALLGIEIICSIGDEELKRESNKIIIKTGIDGLKIENVNKDSKKYFNRINKELEELILKFVKVPDEDEDENEWNLSKGCLYILSVLVRVIDMDNIKNFFQKLLKQIINCTNTNEKCICWYLLSSSLSTIYKSEIIQLISSNLNRIYKDIDINQDIKLQKSASFLLTKITKIYPKLIEPNKFNYVIPLLLNALKNPNITVALNICTTLQNLIKFNGDLNTNKSSNILSNYFDDIVIGLYIPAINEVLSKSEDLKLTLSRLITIGTLIDYSSHDKQDKIMEILMQFLKEIESTVNQFENMISNGSNPERIFHLQEYYYIILRIIFNKYKSEINIELGQKIWELTENVFNLRKTVFEEANLALASLSTNMKISFTEIFKKYYPYIKYSINSFNINSLCKSGLVSLLNIIRAIENNIENNVNEIILILIKVCTSNDVNRENKTIAITSLGEIAIRIGIKFSEYLDTVIQLLFSACEMAVNNNNDDDEDTIDFIINLRYELIMTFNCIVFSVEDKIEIINKYIPNIFQFFKAIVNDKVYMSPKILKNMISFVSDLVNIYGDKIKEVCDENFASNLIMNLKNYNIPNYDSELAQYEELFKKLYLKK
;
A
#
# COMPACT_ATOMS: atom_id res chain seq x y z
N MET A 1 3.60 33.55 -43.52
CA MET A 1 2.45 33.48 -42.55
C MET A 1 1.18 32.90 -43.14
N ILE A 2 0.52 33.45 -44.18
CA ILE A 2 -0.76 32.92 -44.69
C ILE A 2 -0.60 31.51 -45.29
N GLN A 3 0.45 31.28 -46.06
CA GLN A 3 0.75 30.00 -46.72
C GLN A 3 1.19 28.91 -45.71
N GLU A 4 1.91 29.29 -44.63
CA GLU A 4 2.30 28.40 -43.52
C GLU A 4 1.10 28.03 -42.63
N SER A 5 0.20 28.96 -42.36
CA SER A 5 -1.04 28.72 -41.63
C SER A 5 -1.96 27.73 -42.36
N GLN A 6 -2.06 27.83 -43.71
CA GLN A 6 -2.81 26.88 -44.53
C GLN A 6 -2.20 25.48 -44.51
N ASN A 7 -0.87 25.40 -44.50
CA ASN A 7 -0.16 24.12 -44.44
C ASN A 7 -0.38 23.43 -43.05
N ILE A 8 -0.28 24.20 -41.96
CA ILE A 8 -0.53 23.66 -40.60
C ILE A 8 -1.99 23.19 -40.43
N GLU A 9 -2.96 23.97 -40.95
CA GLU A 9 -4.36 23.59 -40.94
C GLU A 9 -4.61 22.25 -41.66
N GLN A 10 -3.98 22.03 -42.82
CA GLN A 10 -4.06 20.77 -43.55
C GLN A 10 -3.45 19.60 -42.74
N ILE A 11 -2.34 19.84 -42.06
CA ILE A 11 -1.72 18.85 -41.16
C ILE A 11 -2.66 18.51 -40.01
N LEU A 12 -3.32 19.51 -39.42
CA LEU A 12 -4.31 19.29 -38.36
C LEU A 12 -5.53 18.48 -38.85
N GLN A 13 -6.02 18.76 -40.07
CA GLN A 13 -7.08 17.95 -40.71
C GLN A 13 -6.65 16.49 -40.88
N ASN A 14 -5.42 16.28 -41.37
CA ASN A 14 -4.87 14.95 -41.54
C ASN A 14 -4.68 14.21 -40.20
N ALA A 15 -4.35 14.94 -39.12
CA ALA A 15 -4.27 14.39 -37.77
C ALA A 15 -5.62 13.91 -37.17
N LEU A 16 -6.73 14.42 -37.71
CA LEU A 16 -8.08 13.96 -37.39
C LEU A 16 -8.57 12.83 -38.33
N SER A 17 -7.75 12.37 -39.27
CA SER A 17 -8.13 11.34 -40.24
C SER A 17 -8.32 9.97 -39.54
N ILE A 18 -9.30 9.20 -39.99
CA ILE A 18 -9.52 7.81 -39.59
C ILE A 18 -8.43 6.88 -40.16
N ASP A 19 -7.84 7.25 -41.27
CA ASP A 19 -6.71 6.50 -41.87
C ASP A 19 -5.44 6.63 -40.99
N LYS A 20 -5.02 5.48 -40.42
CA LYS A 20 -3.88 5.40 -39.52
C LYS A 20 -2.57 5.95 -40.11
N THR A 21 -2.33 5.72 -41.39
CA THR A 21 -1.09 6.17 -42.05
C THR A 21 -1.07 7.67 -42.22
N THR A 22 -2.16 8.28 -42.66
CA THR A 22 -2.33 9.73 -42.78
C THR A 22 -2.24 10.40 -41.40
N ASN A 23 -2.91 9.84 -40.40
CA ASN A 23 -2.88 10.34 -39.03
C ASN A 23 -1.44 10.31 -38.47
N GLN A 24 -0.74 9.16 -38.56
CA GLN A 24 0.62 9.01 -38.02
C GLN A 24 1.63 9.95 -38.71
N ASN A 25 1.50 10.13 -40.04
CA ASN A 25 2.35 11.07 -40.78
C ASN A 25 2.12 12.52 -40.35
N ALA A 26 0.85 12.89 -40.08
CA ALA A 26 0.50 14.21 -39.58
C ALA A 26 1.04 14.46 -38.16
N LEU A 27 0.94 13.48 -37.26
CA LEU A 27 1.50 13.56 -35.91
C LEU A 27 3.03 13.70 -35.93
N ASN A 28 3.72 13.00 -36.84
CA ASN A 28 5.16 13.13 -37.00
C ASN A 28 5.55 14.55 -37.50
N GLN A 29 4.75 15.13 -38.42
CA GLN A 29 4.94 16.51 -38.87
C GLN A 29 4.71 17.54 -37.77
N ILE A 30 3.65 17.36 -36.93
CA ILE A 30 3.37 18.18 -35.74
C ILE A 30 4.56 18.17 -34.78
N ASN A 31 5.10 16.98 -34.47
CA ASN A 31 6.26 16.83 -33.59
C ASN A 31 7.50 17.55 -34.17
N LYS A 32 7.73 17.42 -35.47
CA LYS A 32 8.85 18.13 -36.18
C LYS A 32 8.70 19.63 -36.07
N LEU A 33 7.54 20.19 -36.44
CA LEU A 33 7.27 21.62 -36.39
C LEU A 33 7.41 22.23 -34.98
N SER A 34 6.95 21.48 -33.95
CA SER A 34 7.09 21.92 -32.55
C SER A 34 8.55 21.99 -32.08
N GLN A 35 9.43 21.17 -32.68
CA GLN A 35 10.85 21.16 -32.33
C GLN A 35 11.67 22.20 -33.13
N GLU A 36 11.33 22.45 -34.39
CA GLU A 36 12.08 23.36 -35.26
C GLU A 36 11.86 24.84 -34.91
N ASN A 37 10.61 25.28 -34.72
CA ASN A 37 10.28 26.67 -34.34
C ASN A 37 9.03 26.72 -33.49
N LEU A 38 9.21 26.53 -32.17
CA LEU A 38 8.13 26.46 -31.21
C LEU A 38 7.30 27.75 -31.14
N SER A 39 7.94 28.93 -31.20
CA SER A 39 7.25 30.23 -31.17
C SER A 39 6.27 30.41 -32.31
N ASN A 40 6.73 30.25 -33.56
CA ASN A 40 5.89 30.39 -34.75
C ASN A 40 4.77 29.33 -34.77
N PHE A 41 5.09 28.09 -34.35
CA PHE A 41 4.11 27.02 -34.29
C PHE A 41 2.98 27.32 -33.28
N LEU A 42 3.29 27.75 -32.05
CA LEU A 42 2.30 28.13 -31.04
C LEU A 42 1.51 29.38 -31.45
N GLN A 43 2.12 30.37 -32.07
CA GLN A 43 1.41 31.53 -32.62
C GLN A 43 0.42 31.11 -33.71
N THR A 44 0.82 30.19 -34.60
CA THR A 44 -0.08 29.70 -35.67
C THR A 44 -1.24 28.91 -35.08
N LEU A 45 -0.98 28.02 -34.10
CA LEU A 45 -2.05 27.32 -33.37
C LEU A 45 -3.00 28.30 -32.67
N GLY A 46 -2.48 29.35 -32.02
CA GLY A 46 -3.24 30.41 -31.38
C GLY A 46 -4.14 31.18 -32.39
N ASN A 47 -3.61 31.50 -33.59
CA ASN A 47 -4.36 32.13 -34.67
C ASN A 47 -5.50 31.22 -35.19
N ILE A 48 -5.25 29.92 -35.34
CA ILE A 48 -6.28 28.96 -35.76
C ILE A 48 -7.37 28.84 -34.64
N LEU A 49 -6.96 28.74 -33.38
CA LEU A 49 -7.85 28.65 -32.24
C LEU A 49 -8.77 29.86 -32.12
N SER A 50 -8.24 31.07 -32.30
CA SER A 50 -9.00 32.33 -32.13
C SER A 50 -9.92 32.66 -33.30
N ASN A 51 -9.71 32.06 -34.49
CA ASN A 51 -10.44 32.39 -35.70
C ASN A 51 -11.80 31.68 -35.76
N GLU A 52 -12.91 32.44 -35.60
CA GLU A 52 -14.27 31.89 -35.62
C GLU A 52 -14.69 31.29 -36.99
N ASN A 53 -14.02 31.63 -38.08
CA ASN A 53 -14.33 31.08 -39.41
C ASN A 53 -13.70 29.68 -39.63
N LYS A 54 -12.87 29.19 -38.72
CA LYS A 54 -12.27 27.85 -38.81
C LYS A 54 -13.18 26.79 -38.18
N ARG A 55 -13.06 25.56 -38.68
CA ARG A 55 -13.82 24.39 -38.14
C ARG A 55 -13.55 24.20 -36.63
N SER A 56 -14.60 23.92 -35.89
CA SER A 56 -14.51 23.78 -34.43
C SER A 56 -13.56 22.65 -33.99
N ASP A 57 -13.54 21.52 -34.71
CA ASP A 57 -12.67 20.37 -34.38
C ASP A 57 -11.18 20.71 -34.56
N ILE A 58 -10.83 21.50 -35.60
CA ILE A 58 -9.46 21.96 -35.84
C ILE A 58 -9.03 23.00 -34.82
N ARG A 59 -9.92 23.92 -34.45
CA ARG A 59 -9.72 24.89 -33.36
C ARG A 59 -9.47 24.19 -32.05
N GLN A 60 -10.29 23.20 -31.72
CA GLN A 60 -10.15 22.40 -30.49
C GLN A 60 -8.82 21.61 -30.48
N LEU A 61 -8.47 20.96 -31.61
CA LEU A 61 -7.20 20.25 -31.72
C LEU A 61 -6.01 21.20 -31.52
N SER A 62 -6.07 22.42 -32.09
CA SER A 62 -5.04 23.45 -31.89
C SER A 62 -4.81 23.75 -30.38
N ALA A 63 -5.88 23.94 -29.63
CA ALA A 63 -5.79 24.15 -28.17
C ALA A 63 -5.23 22.93 -27.42
N ILE A 64 -5.66 21.71 -27.79
CA ILE A 64 -5.16 20.47 -27.18
C ILE A 64 -3.65 20.33 -27.42
N LEU A 65 -3.19 20.61 -28.63
CA LEU A 65 -1.76 20.58 -28.95
C LEU A 65 -0.97 21.64 -28.19
N MET A 66 -1.48 22.87 -28.10
CA MET A 66 -0.86 23.91 -27.27
C MET A 66 -0.71 23.47 -25.81
N LYS A 67 -1.81 22.94 -25.21
CA LYS A 67 -1.79 22.40 -23.85
C LYS A 67 -0.75 21.29 -23.68
N ASN A 68 -0.76 20.30 -24.58
CA ASN A 68 0.14 19.13 -24.47
C ASN A 68 1.61 19.53 -24.62
N ILE A 69 1.94 20.44 -25.52
CA ILE A 69 3.28 20.99 -25.68
C ILE A 69 3.76 21.65 -24.39
N LEU A 70 2.88 22.38 -23.73
CA LEU A 70 3.22 23.12 -22.51
C LEU A 70 3.34 22.21 -21.28
N ILE A 71 2.61 21.09 -21.21
CA ILE A 71 2.55 20.24 -19.98
C ILE A 71 3.40 18.97 -20.08
N HIS A 72 3.40 18.27 -21.24
CA HIS A 72 3.92 16.91 -21.32
C HIS A 72 5.34 16.78 -21.90
N TYR A 73 5.94 17.84 -22.38
CA TYR A 73 7.26 17.80 -23.02
C TYR A 73 8.25 18.74 -22.33
N ASP A 74 9.04 18.24 -21.39
CA ASP A 74 10.01 19.02 -20.60
C ASP A 74 10.97 19.85 -21.45
N ASN A 75 11.44 19.30 -22.57
CA ASN A 75 12.29 20.00 -23.49
C ASN A 75 11.59 21.23 -24.13
N LEU A 76 10.30 21.12 -24.45
CA LEU A 76 9.51 22.22 -25.04
C LEU A 76 9.11 23.25 -23.98
N GLN A 77 8.82 22.81 -22.74
CA GLN A 77 8.65 23.73 -21.61
C GLN A 77 9.92 24.59 -21.39
N ASN A 78 11.09 23.96 -21.47
CA ASN A 78 12.36 24.70 -21.34
C ASN A 78 12.57 25.69 -22.49
N LYS A 79 12.17 25.35 -23.72
CA LYS A 79 12.17 26.30 -24.86
C LYS A 79 11.18 27.44 -24.61
N TRP A 80 9.95 27.15 -24.16
CA TRP A 80 9.01 28.21 -23.77
C TRP A 80 9.62 29.18 -22.77
N LYS A 81 10.27 28.69 -21.72
CA LYS A 81 10.84 29.53 -20.67
C LYS A 81 12.03 30.37 -21.18
N LYS A 82 12.93 29.80 -21.97
CA LYS A 82 14.25 30.36 -22.30
C LYS A 82 14.38 30.97 -23.69
N GLU A 83 13.65 30.43 -24.67
CA GLU A 83 13.88 30.78 -26.09
C GLU A 83 12.80 31.71 -26.68
N ILE A 84 11.55 31.67 -26.13
CA ILE A 84 10.45 32.51 -26.60
C ILE A 84 10.51 33.88 -25.92
N SER A 85 10.53 34.95 -26.70
CA SER A 85 10.58 36.34 -26.20
C SER A 85 9.28 36.68 -25.42
N LYS A 86 9.35 37.71 -24.55
CA LYS A 86 8.21 38.21 -23.81
C LYS A 86 7.09 38.71 -24.74
N GLU A 87 7.47 39.35 -25.84
CA GLU A 87 6.55 39.89 -26.85
C GLU A 87 5.77 38.77 -27.56
N GLU A 88 6.46 37.70 -27.98
CA GLU A 88 5.83 36.53 -28.60
C GLU A 88 4.90 35.78 -27.63
N LYS A 89 5.33 35.58 -26.39
CA LYS A 89 4.46 35.01 -25.33
C LYS A 89 3.19 35.83 -25.15
N ASN A 90 3.32 37.16 -25.08
CA ASN A 90 2.16 38.04 -24.91
C ASN A 90 1.20 37.96 -26.11
N GLN A 91 1.70 37.83 -27.33
CA GLN A 91 0.87 37.61 -28.51
C GLN A 91 0.08 36.31 -28.44
N ILE A 92 0.73 35.19 -28.04
CA ILE A 92 0.07 33.91 -27.83
C ILE A 92 -1.00 34.01 -26.72
N LYS A 93 -0.67 34.65 -25.60
CA LYS A 93 -1.60 34.89 -24.50
C LYS A 93 -2.84 35.66 -24.90
N LEU A 94 -2.67 36.75 -25.72
CA LEU A 94 -3.78 37.55 -26.22
C LEU A 94 -4.69 36.75 -27.17
N LEU A 95 -4.14 35.93 -28.05
CA LEU A 95 -4.90 35.06 -28.95
C LEU A 95 -5.77 34.06 -28.16
N VAL A 96 -5.21 33.42 -27.12
CA VAL A 96 -5.95 32.47 -26.31
C VAL A 96 -7.03 33.17 -25.47
N LEU A 97 -6.72 34.34 -24.86
CA LEU A 97 -7.71 35.12 -24.12
C LEU A 97 -8.88 35.57 -24.96
N SER A 98 -8.63 36.03 -26.20
CA SER A 98 -9.70 36.47 -27.12
C SER A 98 -10.68 35.32 -27.44
N THR A 99 -10.22 34.06 -27.37
CA THR A 99 -11.01 32.87 -27.65
C THR A 99 -12.06 32.58 -26.54
N LEU A 100 -11.95 33.14 -25.34
CA LEU A 100 -12.93 33.00 -24.27
C LEU A 100 -14.31 33.55 -24.63
N ALA A 101 -14.44 34.42 -25.64
CA ALA A 101 -15.69 34.94 -26.17
C ALA A 101 -16.32 34.08 -27.29
N SER A 102 -15.67 32.97 -27.67
CA SER A 102 -16.12 32.11 -28.78
C SER A 102 -17.57 31.60 -28.56
N GLN A 103 -18.30 31.43 -29.69
CA GLN A 103 -19.68 30.88 -29.65
C GLN A 103 -19.69 29.40 -29.20
N HIS A 104 -18.65 28.65 -29.49
CA HIS A 104 -18.55 27.22 -29.20
C HIS A 104 -18.01 26.96 -27.79
N LYS A 105 -18.77 26.25 -26.94
CA LYS A 105 -18.40 25.94 -25.54
C LYS A 105 -17.09 25.15 -25.47
N GLU A 106 -16.94 24.14 -26.32
CA GLU A 106 -15.76 23.24 -26.34
C GLU A 106 -14.47 24.03 -26.63
N ILE A 107 -14.58 25.06 -27.48
CA ILE A 107 -13.45 25.95 -27.80
C ILE A 107 -13.10 26.84 -26.60
N ARG A 108 -14.12 27.41 -25.93
CA ARG A 108 -13.89 28.22 -24.72
C ARG A 108 -13.20 27.43 -23.64
N THR A 109 -13.73 26.23 -23.32
CA THR A 109 -13.11 25.34 -22.30
C THR A 109 -11.71 24.92 -22.68
N SER A 110 -11.43 24.65 -23.97
CA SER A 110 -10.09 24.32 -24.45
C SER A 110 -9.13 25.50 -24.30
N ALA A 111 -9.59 26.73 -24.59
CA ALA A 111 -8.80 27.95 -24.37
C ALA A 111 -8.52 28.17 -22.86
N SER A 112 -9.50 27.95 -21.98
CA SER A 112 -9.34 28.00 -20.52
C SER A 112 -8.24 27.05 -20.01
N ASN A 113 -8.21 25.83 -20.57
CA ASN A 113 -7.15 24.84 -20.25
C ASN A 113 -5.76 25.28 -20.73
N VAL A 114 -5.65 25.94 -21.89
CA VAL A 114 -4.37 26.49 -22.38
C VAL A 114 -3.90 27.62 -21.44
N ILE A 115 -4.78 28.52 -21.03
CA ILE A 115 -4.47 29.60 -20.08
C ILE A 115 -3.95 29.02 -18.77
N SER A 116 -4.64 28.05 -18.18
CA SER A 116 -4.23 27.35 -16.95
C SER A 116 -2.85 26.71 -17.14
N SER A 117 -2.59 26.07 -18.29
CA SER A 117 -1.28 25.46 -18.59
C SER A 117 -0.14 26.48 -18.67
N ILE A 118 -0.39 27.66 -19.26
CA ILE A 118 0.59 28.76 -19.26
C ILE A 118 0.84 29.24 -17.82
N CYS A 119 -0.20 29.39 -17.00
CA CYS A 119 -0.10 29.76 -15.60
C CYS A 119 0.74 28.79 -14.78
N LYS A 120 0.58 27.48 -15.02
CA LYS A 120 1.38 26.42 -14.37
C LYS A 120 2.87 26.60 -14.60
N ILE A 121 3.27 26.94 -15.83
CA ILE A 121 4.68 27.04 -16.23
C ILE A 121 5.29 28.37 -15.83
N GLU A 122 4.52 29.46 -15.88
CA GLU A 122 4.97 30.83 -15.64
C GLU A 122 4.71 31.32 -14.21
N GLN A 123 5.12 30.53 -13.22
CA GLN A 123 5.07 30.98 -11.82
C GLN A 123 6.26 31.92 -11.52
N PRO A 124 6.07 32.99 -10.74
CA PRO A 124 4.82 33.57 -10.21
C PRO A 124 3.97 34.25 -11.29
N ILE A 125 2.69 33.96 -11.35
CA ILE A 125 1.78 34.50 -12.40
C ILE A 125 1.73 36.03 -12.34
N MET A 126 1.68 36.62 -11.16
CA MET A 126 1.62 38.09 -10.98
C MET A 126 2.80 38.82 -11.61
N THR A 127 3.94 38.14 -11.79
CA THR A 127 5.12 38.72 -12.47
C THR A 127 5.08 38.51 -14.00
N HIS A 128 4.63 37.35 -14.44
CA HIS A 128 4.71 36.95 -15.83
C HIS A 128 3.42 37.25 -16.63
N TRP A 129 2.28 37.37 -15.94
CA TRP A 129 0.98 37.74 -16.54
C TRP A 129 0.15 38.60 -15.59
N PRO A 130 0.57 39.82 -15.22
CA PRO A 130 0.00 40.61 -14.14
C PRO A 130 -1.48 40.98 -14.35
N ASP A 131 -1.92 41.20 -15.58
CA ASP A 131 -3.27 41.67 -15.88
C ASP A 131 -4.29 40.53 -16.03
N LEU A 132 -3.87 39.25 -15.93
CA LEU A 132 -4.75 38.11 -16.17
C LEU A 132 -5.91 38.04 -15.17
N ILE A 133 -5.59 38.06 -13.86
CA ILE A 133 -6.62 37.93 -12.81
C ILE A 133 -7.58 39.09 -12.84
N GLU A 134 -7.09 40.31 -12.98
CA GLU A 134 -7.93 41.50 -13.11
C GLU A 134 -8.85 41.44 -14.34
N SER A 135 -8.34 41.00 -15.49
CA SER A 135 -9.12 40.80 -16.69
C SER A 135 -10.21 39.74 -16.51
N LEU A 136 -9.88 38.60 -15.89
CA LEU A 136 -10.85 37.53 -15.65
C LEU A 136 -11.93 37.95 -14.65
N THR A 137 -11.56 38.54 -13.51
CA THR A 137 -12.51 39.02 -12.51
C THR A 137 -13.46 40.08 -13.08
N LYS A 138 -12.98 41.00 -13.93
CA LYS A 138 -13.81 41.97 -14.64
C LYS A 138 -14.79 41.27 -15.60
N ASN A 139 -14.34 40.29 -16.35
CA ASN A 139 -15.16 39.55 -17.31
C ASN A 139 -16.17 38.60 -16.63
N CYS A 140 -16.04 38.30 -15.35
CA CYS A 140 -17.06 37.59 -14.58
C CYS A 140 -18.41 38.37 -14.52
N PHE A 141 -18.42 39.66 -14.84
CA PHE A 141 -19.63 40.53 -14.88
C PHE A 141 -19.93 40.99 -16.31
N ASN A 142 -19.37 40.37 -17.33
CA ASN A 142 -19.58 40.78 -18.71
C ASN A 142 -21.02 40.47 -19.16
N GLU A 143 -21.59 41.36 -19.99
CA GLU A 143 -22.94 41.20 -20.57
C GLU A 143 -23.01 39.99 -21.55
N ASN A 144 -21.90 39.69 -22.23
CA ASN A 144 -21.78 38.48 -23.04
C ASN A 144 -21.70 37.25 -22.16
N ILE A 145 -22.76 36.49 -22.07
CA ILE A 145 -22.89 35.28 -21.24
C ILE A 145 -21.81 34.24 -21.54
N ASN A 146 -21.34 34.09 -22.79
CA ASN A 146 -20.31 33.15 -23.15
C ASN A 146 -18.98 33.56 -22.56
N LEU A 147 -18.63 34.85 -22.64
CA LEU A 147 -17.40 35.40 -22.04
C LEU A 147 -17.48 35.35 -20.51
N LYS A 148 -18.65 35.66 -19.92
CA LYS A 148 -18.87 35.57 -18.47
C LYS A 148 -18.62 34.14 -17.96
N LEU A 149 -19.24 33.13 -18.56
CA LEU A 149 -19.11 31.74 -18.16
C LEU A 149 -17.66 31.23 -18.32
N SER A 150 -17.02 31.54 -19.42
CA SER A 150 -15.62 31.14 -19.66
C SER A 150 -14.61 31.87 -18.79
N ALA A 151 -14.89 33.14 -18.45
CA ALA A 151 -14.05 33.89 -17.50
C ALA A 151 -14.10 33.27 -16.10
N ILE A 152 -15.30 32.90 -15.61
CA ILE A 152 -15.49 32.22 -14.33
C ILE A 152 -14.79 30.83 -14.36
N GLU A 153 -14.95 30.06 -15.45
CA GLU A 153 -14.29 28.76 -15.63
C GLU A 153 -12.76 28.87 -15.62
N THR A 154 -12.24 29.83 -16.39
CA THR A 154 -10.81 30.08 -16.49
C THR A 154 -10.24 30.53 -15.14
N LEU A 155 -10.96 31.42 -14.44
CA LEU A 155 -10.55 31.89 -13.12
C LEU A 155 -10.39 30.72 -12.13
N GLY A 156 -11.33 29.76 -12.14
CA GLY A 156 -11.24 28.54 -11.34
C GLY A 156 -9.97 27.73 -11.68
N TYR A 157 -9.75 27.43 -12.96
CA TYR A 157 -8.58 26.66 -13.39
C TYR A 157 -7.25 27.37 -13.12
N VAL A 158 -7.23 28.70 -13.22
CA VAL A 158 -6.04 29.51 -12.86
C VAL A 158 -5.79 29.42 -11.35
N CYS A 159 -6.81 29.48 -10.52
CA CYS A 159 -6.69 29.33 -9.06
C CYS A 159 -6.17 27.97 -8.64
N GLU A 160 -6.52 26.91 -9.38
CA GLU A 160 -5.99 25.55 -9.13
C GLU A 160 -4.46 25.48 -9.30
N GLU A 161 -3.92 26.22 -10.29
CA GLU A 161 -2.49 26.18 -10.61
C GLU A 161 -1.64 27.22 -9.86
N ILE A 162 -2.27 28.17 -9.16
CA ILE A 162 -1.55 29.20 -8.40
C ILE A 162 -0.95 28.61 -7.12
N ASN A 163 0.34 28.82 -6.92
CA ASN A 163 0.96 28.53 -5.65
C ASN A 163 0.66 29.65 -4.64
N ILE A 164 0.07 29.31 -3.49
CA ILE A 164 -0.32 30.25 -2.44
C ILE A 164 0.81 31.17 -1.95
N LYS A 165 2.07 30.75 -2.09
CA LYS A 165 3.25 31.56 -1.72
C LYS A 165 3.47 32.80 -2.61
N TYR A 166 2.84 32.83 -3.79
CA TYR A 166 3.08 33.84 -4.82
C TYR A 166 1.87 34.72 -5.12
N ILE A 167 0.79 34.61 -4.33
CA ILE A 167 -0.41 35.42 -4.46
C ILE A 167 -0.62 36.24 -3.17
N ASP A 168 -0.95 37.51 -3.32
CA ASP A 168 -1.26 38.37 -2.18
C ASP A 168 -2.74 38.25 -1.77
N THR A 169 -3.02 38.60 -0.52
CA THR A 169 -4.37 38.51 0.08
C THR A 169 -5.40 39.34 -0.69
N ASN A 170 -5.05 40.55 -1.13
CA ASN A 170 -5.98 41.43 -1.83
C ASN A 170 -6.43 40.84 -3.16
N THR A 171 -5.52 40.15 -3.87
CA THR A 171 -5.85 39.45 -5.11
C THR A 171 -6.81 38.29 -4.84
N VAL A 172 -6.58 37.51 -3.76
CA VAL A 172 -7.51 36.44 -3.35
C VAL A 172 -8.87 37.01 -2.99
N ASP A 173 -8.94 38.08 -2.22
CA ASP A 173 -10.18 38.75 -1.85
C ASP A 173 -10.96 39.23 -3.09
N ASN A 174 -10.28 39.80 -4.09
CA ASN A 174 -10.91 40.20 -5.35
C ASN A 174 -11.50 39.00 -6.12
N ILE A 175 -10.78 37.88 -6.16
CA ILE A 175 -11.26 36.63 -6.76
C ILE A 175 -12.52 36.16 -6.03
N MET A 176 -12.43 36.00 -4.70
CA MET A 176 -13.54 35.55 -3.87
C MET A 176 -14.76 36.45 -3.99
N ASN A 177 -14.57 37.78 -3.90
CA ASN A 177 -15.65 38.75 -4.07
C ASN A 177 -16.32 38.63 -5.44
N SER A 178 -15.53 38.45 -6.51
CA SER A 178 -16.07 38.32 -7.87
C SER A 178 -16.93 37.06 -8.00
N LEU A 179 -16.48 35.92 -7.42
CA LEU A 179 -17.24 34.66 -7.46
C LEU A 179 -18.50 34.77 -6.59
N ILE A 180 -18.40 35.23 -5.34
CA ILE A 180 -19.53 35.34 -4.42
C ILE A 180 -20.60 36.32 -4.91
N GLN A 181 -20.21 37.48 -5.47
CA GLN A 181 -21.16 38.42 -6.04
C GLN A 181 -21.99 37.78 -7.16
N ASN A 182 -21.43 36.89 -7.95
CA ASN A 182 -22.18 36.16 -8.98
C ASN A 182 -23.23 35.18 -8.39
N LEU A 183 -23.05 34.68 -7.14
CA LEU A 183 -24.08 33.90 -6.44
C LEU A 183 -25.22 34.78 -5.90
N ILE A 184 -24.93 36.03 -5.54
CA ILE A 184 -25.88 36.96 -4.91
C ILE A 184 -26.61 37.78 -5.95
N ASP A 185 -26.03 37.97 -7.14
CA ASP A 185 -26.51 38.86 -8.18
C ASP A 185 -27.95 38.50 -8.63
N LYS A 186 -28.83 39.52 -8.53
CA LYS A 186 -30.26 39.40 -8.87
C LYS A 186 -30.47 39.18 -10.37
N ASP A 187 -29.58 39.62 -11.22
CA ASP A 187 -29.67 39.50 -12.68
C ASP A 187 -29.37 38.06 -13.14
N ASN A 188 -28.62 37.28 -12.34
CA ASN A 188 -28.35 35.86 -12.59
C ASN A 188 -29.48 34.91 -12.13
N LYS A 189 -30.62 35.44 -11.67
CA LYS A 189 -31.65 34.69 -10.91
C LYS A 189 -32.12 33.38 -11.52
N ASN A 190 -31.97 33.17 -12.85
CA ASN A 190 -32.50 32.00 -13.54
C ASN A 190 -31.45 31.23 -14.39
N ASP A 191 -30.20 31.69 -14.45
CA ASP A 191 -29.19 30.99 -15.22
C ASP A 191 -28.44 29.98 -14.37
N ILE A 192 -28.96 28.75 -14.29
CA ILE A 192 -28.38 27.61 -13.59
C ILE A 192 -26.91 27.40 -13.98
N LYS A 193 -26.53 27.68 -15.24
CA LYS A 193 -25.16 27.47 -15.74
C LYS A 193 -24.16 28.39 -15.04
N VAL A 194 -24.57 29.63 -14.72
CA VAL A 194 -23.69 30.55 -13.97
C VAL A 194 -23.44 30.02 -12.56
N PHE A 195 -24.48 29.58 -11.85
CA PHE A 195 -24.31 29.03 -10.50
C PHE A 195 -23.43 27.78 -10.47
N ILE A 196 -23.64 26.84 -11.42
CA ILE A 196 -22.79 25.64 -11.54
C ILE A 196 -21.33 26.03 -11.79
N GLN A 197 -21.09 27.01 -12.67
CA GLN A 197 -19.74 27.42 -13.02
C GLN A 197 -19.05 28.16 -11.87
N VAL A 198 -19.78 29.01 -11.14
CA VAL A 198 -19.25 29.69 -9.93
C VAL A 198 -18.91 28.69 -8.83
N LEU A 199 -19.80 27.73 -8.55
CA LEU A 199 -19.53 26.69 -7.53
C LEU A 199 -18.30 25.86 -7.89
N LYS A 200 -18.10 25.54 -9.19
CA LYS A 200 -16.88 24.88 -9.67
C LYS A 200 -15.63 25.75 -9.48
N ALA A 201 -15.73 27.04 -9.80
CA ALA A 201 -14.60 27.96 -9.62
C ALA A 201 -14.24 28.13 -8.14
N LEU A 202 -15.27 28.22 -7.26
CA LEU A 202 -15.05 28.24 -5.81
C LEU A 202 -14.34 26.99 -5.30
N PHE A 203 -14.71 25.80 -5.81
CA PHE A 203 -14.05 24.55 -5.46
C PHE A 203 -12.53 24.61 -5.69
N PHE A 204 -12.08 25.11 -6.82
CA PHE A 204 -10.65 25.29 -7.12
C PHE A 204 -9.97 26.44 -6.32
N THR A 205 -10.76 27.39 -5.84
CA THR A 205 -10.25 28.56 -5.12
C THR A 205 -10.12 28.31 -3.60
N VAL A 206 -10.75 27.28 -3.06
CA VAL A 206 -10.84 26.99 -1.62
C VAL A 206 -9.47 27.05 -0.93
N LYS A 207 -8.43 26.43 -1.52
CA LYS A 207 -7.07 26.39 -0.95
C LYS A 207 -6.40 27.76 -0.81
N LEU A 208 -6.76 28.71 -1.67
CA LEU A 208 -6.24 30.09 -1.62
C LEU A 208 -6.98 30.93 -0.58
N ALA A 209 -8.25 30.59 -0.29
CA ALA A 209 -9.19 31.38 0.52
C ALA A 209 -9.17 31.06 2.03
N GLU A 210 -8.15 30.37 2.54
CA GLU A 210 -8.08 29.96 3.95
C GLU A 210 -8.23 31.16 4.92
N LYS A 211 -7.64 32.30 4.59
CA LYS A 211 -7.76 33.52 5.40
C LYS A 211 -9.18 34.09 5.41
N ASN A 212 -9.91 33.99 4.30
CA ASN A 212 -11.28 34.46 4.20
C ASN A 212 -12.21 33.62 5.09
N PHE A 213 -11.94 32.32 5.26
CA PHE A 213 -12.70 31.46 6.17
C PHE A 213 -12.44 31.79 7.64
N SER A 214 -11.30 32.36 8.00
CA SER A 214 -10.99 32.78 9.37
C SER A 214 -11.66 34.12 9.74
N ASN A 215 -12.18 34.88 8.76
CA ASN A 215 -12.90 36.10 8.96
C ASN A 215 -14.40 35.83 9.08
N GLU A 216 -15.00 36.01 10.26
CA GLU A 216 -16.41 35.69 10.53
C GLU A 216 -17.40 36.37 9.55
N LYS A 217 -17.15 37.64 9.13
CA LYS A 217 -18.02 38.34 8.21
C LYS A 217 -17.97 37.76 6.81
N GLU A 218 -16.77 37.52 6.31
CA GLU A 218 -16.56 36.93 4.98
C GLU A 218 -17.08 35.52 4.93
N MET A 219 -16.77 34.71 5.94
CA MET A 219 -17.28 33.35 6.10
C MET A 219 -18.81 33.33 6.10
N SER A 220 -19.46 34.28 6.81
CA SER A 220 -20.91 34.39 6.83
C SER A 220 -21.49 34.69 5.45
N ILE A 221 -20.89 35.59 4.68
CA ILE A 221 -21.32 35.91 3.32
C ILE A 221 -21.17 34.71 2.40
N ILE A 222 -20.02 34.00 2.45
CA ILE A 222 -19.73 32.83 1.65
C ILE A 222 -20.78 31.73 1.92
N MET A 223 -20.94 31.35 3.19
CA MET A 223 -21.84 30.24 3.58
C MET A 223 -23.30 30.55 3.29
N ASN A 224 -23.77 31.75 3.62
CA ASN A 224 -25.14 32.14 3.33
C ASN A 224 -25.44 32.18 1.84
N SER A 225 -24.48 32.59 1.02
CA SER A 225 -24.63 32.57 -0.44
C SER A 225 -24.76 31.15 -0.98
N ILE A 226 -23.93 30.22 -0.50
CA ILE A 226 -23.98 28.81 -0.89
C ILE A 226 -25.32 28.17 -0.46
N PHE A 227 -25.75 28.36 0.78
CA PHE A 227 -27.03 27.84 1.29
C PHE A 227 -28.22 28.41 0.52
N SER A 228 -28.22 29.73 0.23
CA SER A 228 -29.26 30.37 -0.56
C SER A 228 -29.41 29.74 -1.95
N VAL A 229 -28.29 29.37 -2.61
CA VAL A 229 -28.32 28.67 -3.89
C VAL A 229 -28.84 27.24 -3.71
N GLY A 230 -28.39 26.51 -2.68
CA GLY A 230 -28.90 25.17 -2.36
C GLY A 230 -30.41 25.14 -2.10
N ASP A 231 -30.94 26.09 -1.31
CA ASP A 231 -32.34 26.21 -1.00
C ASP A 231 -33.19 26.58 -2.24
N LYS A 232 -32.65 27.44 -3.11
CA LYS A 232 -33.32 27.83 -4.34
C LYS A 232 -33.42 26.70 -5.35
N PHE A 233 -32.40 25.85 -5.45
CA PHE A 233 -32.31 24.80 -6.45
C PHE A 233 -32.33 23.39 -5.86
N GLN A 234 -33.19 23.15 -4.86
CA GLN A 234 -33.29 21.86 -4.14
C GLN A 234 -33.56 20.64 -5.04
N ASN A 235 -34.14 20.85 -6.23
CA ASN A 235 -34.43 19.76 -7.17
C ASN A 235 -33.47 19.70 -8.37
N ASN A 236 -32.30 20.34 -8.26
CA ASN A 236 -31.28 20.32 -9.31
C ASN A 236 -30.03 19.57 -8.84
N ASP A 237 -29.91 18.31 -9.29
CA ASP A 237 -28.80 17.42 -8.88
C ASP A 237 -27.43 17.98 -9.21
N ASP A 238 -27.29 18.70 -10.35
CA ASP A 238 -25.98 19.27 -10.73
C ASP A 238 -25.52 20.36 -9.75
N ILE A 239 -26.44 21.19 -9.27
CA ILE A 239 -26.11 22.23 -8.29
C ILE A 239 -25.82 21.60 -6.94
N LEU A 240 -26.64 20.63 -6.50
CA LEU A 240 -26.44 19.95 -5.22
C LEU A 240 -25.10 19.18 -5.22
N ASP A 241 -24.74 18.54 -6.35
CA ASP A 241 -23.44 17.88 -6.55
C ASP A 241 -22.27 18.87 -6.36
N LYS A 242 -22.37 20.07 -6.96
CA LYS A 242 -21.29 21.08 -6.83
C LYS A 242 -21.20 21.67 -5.43
N ILE A 243 -22.32 21.86 -4.74
CA ILE A 243 -22.34 22.29 -3.34
C ILE A 243 -21.70 21.21 -2.45
N ALA A 244 -22.06 19.94 -2.65
CA ALA A 244 -21.51 18.84 -1.87
C ALA A 244 -20.00 18.72 -2.07
N MET A 245 -19.53 18.74 -3.33
CA MET A 245 -18.07 18.74 -3.64
C MET A 245 -17.35 19.92 -3.01
N LEU A 246 -17.95 21.12 -3.05
CA LEU A 246 -17.39 22.32 -2.44
C LEU A 246 -17.24 22.17 -0.91
N PHE A 247 -18.27 21.61 -0.23
CA PHE A 247 -18.16 21.36 1.22
C PHE A 247 -17.08 20.33 1.56
N ILE A 248 -16.95 19.26 0.75
CA ILE A 248 -15.89 18.26 0.95
C ILE A 248 -14.51 18.92 0.85
N GLU A 249 -14.28 19.75 -0.18
CA GLU A 249 -12.98 20.45 -0.35
C GLU A 249 -12.73 21.45 0.77
N MET A 250 -13.75 22.22 1.21
CA MET A 250 -13.62 23.14 2.35
C MET A 250 -13.28 22.38 3.64
N LEU A 251 -13.93 21.26 3.91
CA LEU A 251 -13.70 20.42 5.08
C LEU A 251 -12.32 19.73 5.05
N GLY A 252 -11.72 19.56 3.88
CA GLY A 252 -10.35 19.10 3.71
C GLY A 252 -9.30 20.09 4.26
N ILE A 253 -9.68 21.36 4.46
CA ILE A 253 -8.82 22.36 5.09
C ILE A 253 -9.03 22.33 6.61
N SER A 254 -8.01 21.91 7.35
CA SER A 254 -8.07 21.75 8.80
C SER A 254 -8.51 23.00 9.56
N SER A 255 -8.14 24.21 9.07
CA SER A 255 -8.58 25.47 9.69
C SER A 255 -10.07 25.74 9.52
N PHE A 256 -10.69 25.30 8.43
CA PHE A 256 -12.12 25.46 8.19
C PHE A 256 -12.98 24.77 9.26
N TYR A 257 -12.56 23.58 9.70
CA TYR A 257 -13.24 22.86 10.78
C TYR A 257 -13.42 23.70 12.06
N ASP A 258 -12.51 24.62 12.36
CA ASP A 258 -12.60 25.47 13.55
C ASP A 258 -13.71 26.52 13.45
N TYR A 259 -14.11 26.89 12.23
CA TYR A 259 -15.05 27.97 11.94
C TYR A 259 -16.44 27.48 11.51
N ILE A 260 -16.64 26.18 11.28
CA ILE A 260 -17.92 25.65 10.81
C ILE A 260 -19.04 25.66 11.87
N ASN A 261 -18.74 25.85 13.15
CA ASN A 261 -19.70 25.68 14.23
C ASN A 261 -21.03 26.42 14.01
N PRO A 262 -21.07 27.69 13.54
CA PRO A 262 -22.35 28.37 13.25
C PRO A 262 -23.15 27.76 12.09
N TYR A 263 -22.49 27.04 11.19
CA TYR A 263 -23.04 26.49 9.94
C TYR A 263 -23.21 24.97 10.00
N PHE A 264 -22.71 24.35 11.05
CA PHE A 264 -22.68 22.89 11.19
C PHE A 264 -24.06 22.23 11.00
N GLU A 265 -25.08 22.75 11.68
CA GLU A 265 -26.43 22.22 11.58
C GLU A 265 -26.98 22.28 10.13
N HIS A 266 -26.67 23.34 9.37
CA HIS A 266 -27.08 23.46 7.99
C HIS A 266 -26.34 22.51 7.07
N ILE A 267 -25.01 22.35 7.25
CA ILE A 267 -24.19 21.40 6.48
C ILE A 267 -24.69 19.96 6.72
N ILE A 268 -24.91 19.60 7.96
CA ILE A 268 -25.38 18.25 8.32
C ILE A 268 -26.80 18.00 7.81
N LYS A 269 -27.71 18.97 7.96
CA LYS A 269 -29.07 18.87 7.40
C LYS A 269 -29.05 18.71 5.89
N PHE A 270 -28.20 19.45 5.18
CA PHE A 270 -27.98 19.28 3.75
C PHE A 270 -27.51 17.86 3.43
N SER A 271 -26.48 17.35 4.13
CA SER A 271 -25.93 16.01 3.94
C SER A 271 -27.00 14.92 4.14
N PHE A 272 -27.76 14.97 5.24
CA PHE A 272 -28.85 14.02 5.49
C PHE A 272 -29.97 14.11 4.47
N ASN A 273 -30.31 15.31 3.97
CA ASN A 273 -31.34 15.48 2.95
C ASN A 273 -30.96 14.80 1.63
N ILE A 274 -29.70 14.95 1.18
CA ILE A 274 -29.21 14.30 -0.04
C ILE A 274 -29.04 12.79 0.14
N ILE A 275 -28.57 12.32 1.28
CA ILE A 275 -28.47 10.88 1.58
C ILE A 275 -29.84 10.20 1.61
N ASN A 276 -30.83 10.84 2.20
CA ASN A 276 -32.18 10.27 2.33
C ASN A 276 -33.05 10.43 1.09
N GLY A 277 -32.52 10.99 0.01
CA GLY A 277 -33.26 11.17 -1.25
C GLY A 277 -34.38 12.19 -1.19
N LYS A 278 -34.34 13.15 -0.25
CA LYS A 278 -35.37 14.21 -0.13
C LYS A 278 -35.45 15.07 -1.39
N TYR A 279 -34.40 15.16 -2.18
CA TYR A 279 -34.25 15.96 -3.38
C TYR A 279 -34.27 15.11 -4.67
N GLN A 280 -34.87 13.90 -4.63
CA GLN A 280 -34.85 12.94 -5.75
C GLN A 280 -33.40 12.59 -6.19
N SER A 281 -32.49 12.54 -5.24
CA SER A 281 -31.06 12.35 -5.48
C SER A 281 -30.75 10.98 -6.06
N ASN A 282 -29.77 10.94 -6.95
CA ASN A 282 -29.15 9.71 -7.40
C ASN A 282 -28.16 9.18 -6.35
N GLU A 283 -27.71 7.94 -6.52
CA GLU A 283 -26.77 7.30 -5.59
C GLU A 283 -25.47 8.09 -5.41
N ARG A 284 -24.94 8.68 -6.50
CA ARG A 284 -23.73 9.52 -6.45
C ARG A 284 -23.89 10.69 -5.49
N LEU A 285 -25.04 11.38 -5.54
CA LEU A 285 -25.28 12.53 -4.66
C LEU A 285 -25.40 12.09 -3.20
N ALA A 286 -26.00 10.92 -2.96
CA ALA A 286 -26.05 10.34 -1.61
C ALA A 286 -24.66 9.99 -1.07
N LEU A 287 -23.76 9.47 -1.92
CA LEU A 287 -22.36 9.21 -1.56
C LEU A 287 -21.62 10.50 -1.19
N LEU A 288 -21.79 11.58 -1.94
CA LEU A 288 -21.20 12.88 -1.57
C LEU A 288 -21.69 13.37 -0.20
N GLY A 289 -22.96 13.11 0.15
CA GLY A 289 -23.47 13.39 1.49
C GLY A 289 -22.77 12.59 2.58
N ILE A 290 -22.48 11.33 2.33
CA ILE A 290 -21.65 10.48 3.21
C ILE A 290 -20.23 11.05 3.33
N GLU A 291 -19.60 11.46 2.22
CA GLU A 291 -18.25 12.01 2.22
C GLU A 291 -18.14 13.31 3.02
N ILE A 292 -19.15 14.19 3.00
CA ILE A 292 -19.19 15.38 3.86
C ILE A 292 -19.09 14.97 5.35
N ILE A 293 -19.90 13.99 5.76
CA ILE A 293 -19.89 13.48 7.14
C ILE A 293 -18.54 12.85 7.46
N CYS A 294 -17.99 12.03 6.56
CA CYS A 294 -16.67 11.41 6.71
C CYS A 294 -15.56 12.46 6.88
N SER A 295 -15.57 13.53 6.08
CA SER A 295 -14.55 14.59 6.16
C SER A 295 -14.54 15.30 7.53
N ILE A 296 -15.70 15.50 8.13
CA ILE A 296 -15.80 16.05 9.51
C ILE A 296 -15.20 15.04 10.50
N GLY A 297 -15.56 13.78 10.36
CA GLY A 297 -15.08 12.72 11.25
C GLY A 297 -13.57 12.50 11.16
N ASP A 298 -13.00 12.59 9.96
CA ASP A 298 -11.55 12.45 9.74
C ASP A 298 -10.76 13.54 10.44
N GLU A 299 -11.25 14.76 10.40
CA GLU A 299 -10.60 15.86 11.13
C GLU A 299 -10.72 15.68 12.65
N GLU A 300 -11.84 15.16 13.15
CA GLU A 300 -11.97 14.79 14.57
C GLU A 300 -11.00 13.69 14.97
N LEU A 301 -10.86 12.64 14.14
CA LEU A 301 -9.88 11.56 14.37
C LEU A 301 -8.45 12.08 14.41
N LYS A 302 -8.06 12.93 13.47
CA LYS A 302 -6.72 13.56 13.48
C LYS A 302 -6.45 14.29 14.78
N ARG A 303 -7.40 15.07 15.27
CA ARG A 303 -7.25 15.88 16.49
C ARG A 303 -7.20 15.01 17.73
N GLU A 304 -7.99 13.93 17.80
CA GLU A 304 -7.94 12.98 18.91
C GLU A 304 -6.66 12.12 18.89
N SER A 305 -6.19 11.67 17.72
CA SER A 305 -4.94 10.89 17.60
C SER A 305 -3.70 11.70 17.98
N ASN A 306 -3.63 12.99 17.63
CA ASN A 306 -2.54 13.87 18.03
C ASN A 306 -2.44 14.03 19.55
N LYS A 307 -3.56 14.00 20.28
CA LYS A 307 -3.56 13.97 21.75
C LYS A 307 -2.91 12.71 22.32
N ILE A 308 -3.09 11.56 21.67
CA ILE A 308 -2.50 10.27 22.09
C ILE A 308 -0.99 10.26 21.87
N ILE A 309 -0.51 10.75 20.74
CA ILE A 309 0.93 10.85 20.42
C ILE A 309 1.65 11.74 21.42
N ILE A 310 1.03 12.84 21.88
CA ILE A 310 1.60 13.73 22.90
C ILE A 310 1.70 13.04 24.26
N LYS A 311 0.80 12.14 24.61
CA LYS A 311 0.84 11.39 25.89
C LYS A 311 1.86 10.24 25.89
N THR A 312 2.19 9.71 24.73
CA THR A 312 3.16 8.61 24.57
C THR A 312 4.54 9.08 24.11
N GLY A 313 4.77 10.39 24.05
CA GLY A 313 6.01 11.01 23.57
C GLY A 313 7.25 10.52 24.28
N ILE A 314 7.98 9.68 23.59
CA ILE A 314 9.37 9.34 23.84
C ILE A 314 10.19 10.26 22.95
N ASP A 315 11.09 11.03 23.64
CA ASP A 315 12.13 11.90 23.08
C ASP A 315 11.76 13.29 22.53
N GLY A 316 12.00 14.25 23.32
CA GLY A 316 12.72 15.53 23.19
C GLY A 316 12.66 16.40 21.93
N LEU A 317 11.86 16.09 20.92
CA LEU A 317 11.64 16.92 19.74
C LEU A 317 10.55 17.96 20.05
N LYS A 318 10.94 19.23 20.16
CA LYS A 318 10.01 20.35 20.11
C LYS A 318 9.35 20.43 18.75
N ILE A 319 8.24 19.68 18.60
CA ILE A 319 7.26 19.96 17.56
C ILE A 319 6.43 21.11 18.10
N GLU A 320 6.36 22.23 17.39
CA GLU A 320 5.41 23.30 17.67
C GLU A 320 3.99 22.73 17.50
N ASN A 321 3.43 22.24 18.60
CA ASN A 321 2.09 21.71 18.65
C ASN A 321 1.09 22.85 18.63
N VAL A 322 0.45 23.06 17.50
CA VAL A 322 -0.86 23.70 17.47
C VAL A 322 -1.85 22.67 17.99
N ASN A 323 -2.02 22.61 19.31
CA ASN A 323 -3.06 21.81 19.99
C ASN A 323 -4.44 22.36 19.60
N LYS A 324 -5.00 21.91 18.48
CA LYS A 324 -6.38 22.22 18.09
C LYS A 324 -7.29 21.14 18.68
N ASP A 325 -8.14 21.53 19.64
CA ASP A 325 -9.11 20.63 20.24
C ASP A 325 -10.21 20.22 19.28
N SER A 326 -10.65 18.96 19.37
CA SER A 326 -11.86 18.48 18.69
C SER A 326 -13.09 19.24 19.19
N LYS A 327 -13.98 19.64 18.29
CA LYS A 327 -15.25 20.29 18.61
C LYS A 327 -16.36 19.28 18.94
N LYS A 328 -16.05 17.97 18.83
CA LYS A 328 -16.95 16.85 19.14
C LYS A 328 -18.28 16.91 18.38
N TYR A 329 -18.24 17.22 17.11
CA TYR A 329 -19.42 17.30 16.25
C TYR A 329 -20.17 15.97 16.16
N PHE A 330 -19.45 14.85 16.09
CA PHE A 330 -20.05 13.50 16.07
C PHE A 330 -20.85 13.19 17.35
N ASN A 331 -20.45 13.71 18.51
CA ASN A 331 -21.27 13.59 19.73
C ASN A 331 -22.61 14.33 19.63
N ARG A 332 -22.66 15.43 18.88
CA ARG A 332 -23.89 16.24 18.71
C ARG A 332 -24.94 15.56 17.84
N ILE A 333 -24.50 14.76 16.87
CA ILE A 333 -25.35 14.08 15.87
C ILE A 333 -25.30 12.56 15.99
N ASN A 334 -24.85 12.01 17.12
CA ASN A 334 -24.63 10.58 17.29
C ASN A 334 -25.89 9.73 17.02
N LYS A 335 -27.08 10.22 17.42
CA LYS A 335 -28.36 9.51 17.21
C LYS A 335 -28.72 9.44 15.74
N GLU A 336 -28.58 10.54 15.02
CA GLU A 336 -28.83 10.62 13.59
C GLU A 336 -27.85 9.73 12.81
N LEU A 337 -26.57 9.66 13.23
CA LEU A 337 -25.59 8.75 12.66
C LEU A 337 -25.94 7.29 12.93
N GLU A 338 -26.39 6.94 14.15
CA GLU A 338 -26.85 5.59 14.48
C GLU A 338 -28.04 5.18 13.56
N GLU A 339 -29.02 6.07 13.36
CA GLU A 339 -30.16 5.81 12.49
C GLU A 339 -29.74 5.65 11.04
N LEU A 340 -28.80 6.48 10.55
CA LEU A 340 -28.23 6.38 9.22
C LEU A 340 -27.54 5.02 9.00
N ILE A 341 -26.69 4.62 9.93
CA ILE A 341 -25.96 3.34 9.89
C ILE A 341 -26.94 2.17 9.84
N LEU A 342 -27.94 2.15 10.73
CA LEU A 342 -28.95 1.08 10.79
C LEU A 342 -29.82 1.03 9.54
N LYS A 343 -30.03 2.15 8.84
CA LYS A 343 -30.87 2.25 7.64
C LYS A 343 -30.15 1.73 6.38
N PHE A 344 -28.87 2.06 6.21
CA PHE A 344 -28.16 1.85 4.95
C PHE A 344 -27.12 0.73 4.96
N VAL A 345 -26.66 0.28 6.14
CA VAL A 345 -25.74 -0.86 6.20
C VAL A 345 -26.47 -2.15 5.83
N LYS A 346 -25.87 -2.89 4.92
CA LYS A 346 -26.30 -4.22 4.51
C LYS A 346 -25.18 -5.22 4.76
N VAL A 347 -25.54 -6.47 5.00
CA VAL A 347 -24.55 -7.57 5.01
C VAL A 347 -24.17 -7.79 3.54
N PRO A 348 -22.86 -7.77 3.18
CA PRO A 348 -22.43 -7.94 1.78
C PRO A 348 -22.89 -9.27 1.20
N ASP A 349 -23.29 -9.28 -0.06
CA ASP A 349 -23.51 -10.51 -0.82
C ASP A 349 -22.17 -11.09 -1.30
N GLU A 350 -22.13 -12.39 -1.65
CA GLU A 350 -20.88 -13.09 -2.02
C GLU A 350 -20.24 -12.55 -3.31
N ASP A 351 -21.06 -11.99 -4.22
CA ASP A 351 -20.62 -11.47 -5.51
C ASP A 351 -20.35 -9.95 -5.49
N GLU A 352 -20.46 -9.29 -4.33
CA GLU A 352 -20.23 -7.84 -4.22
C GLU A 352 -18.74 -7.50 -4.36
N ASP A 353 -18.41 -6.57 -5.27
CA ASP A 353 -17.04 -6.11 -5.45
C ASP A 353 -16.54 -5.40 -4.19
N GLU A 354 -15.50 -5.96 -3.56
CA GLU A 354 -14.91 -5.38 -2.35
C GLU A 354 -14.35 -3.97 -2.57
N ASN A 355 -13.97 -3.62 -3.80
CA ASN A 355 -13.39 -2.32 -4.13
C ASN A 355 -14.43 -1.26 -4.50
N GLU A 356 -15.68 -1.63 -4.76
CA GLU A 356 -16.73 -0.68 -5.09
C GLU A 356 -17.18 0.09 -3.85
N TRP A 357 -17.07 1.43 -3.88
CA TRP A 357 -17.53 2.32 -2.81
C TRP A 357 -19.03 2.56 -2.95
N ASN A 358 -19.79 2.23 -1.91
CA ASN A 358 -21.25 2.36 -1.86
C ASN A 358 -21.73 2.90 -0.51
N LEU A 359 -23.04 3.17 -0.39
CA LEU A 359 -23.64 3.72 0.83
C LEU A 359 -23.43 2.86 2.07
N SER A 360 -23.47 1.54 1.93
CA SER A 360 -23.23 0.63 3.04
C SER A 360 -21.79 0.74 3.55
N LYS A 361 -20.79 0.74 2.66
CA LYS A 361 -19.37 0.91 3.02
C LYS A 361 -19.09 2.29 3.62
N GLY A 362 -19.70 3.34 3.08
CA GLY A 362 -19.61 4.68 3.64
C GLY A 362 -20.17 4.77 5.08
N CYS A 363 -21.32 4.14 5.32
CA CYS A 363 -21.88 4.06 6.68
C CYS A 363 -21.03 3.21 7.64
N LEU A 364 -20.37 2.16 7.16
CA LEU A 364 -19.40 1.39 7.97
C LEU A 364 -18.15 2.22 8.30
N TYR A 365 -17.70 3.05 7.37
CA TYR A 365 -16.62 4.00 7.65
C TYR A 365 -17.03 5.01 8.73
N ILE A 366 -18.22 5.61 8.62
CA ILE A 366 -18.78 6.49 9.66
C ILE A 366 -18.83 5.76 11.01
N LEU A 367 -19.25 4.49 11.04
CA LEU A 367 -19.24 3.68 12.26
C LEU A 367 -17.83 3.56 12.86
N SER A 368 -16.83 3.32 12.01
CA SER A 368 -15.43 3.19 12.44
C SER A 368 -14.88 4.47 13.07
N VAL A 369 -15.29 5.63 12.56
CA VAL A 369 -14.95 6.94 13.09
C VAL A 369 -15.74 7.20 14.39
N LEU A 370 -17.05 6.99 14.34
CA LEU A 370 -17.97 7.20 15.46
C LEU A 370 -17.44 6.53 16.74
N VAL A 371 -17.10 5.26 16.64
CA VAL A 371 -16.61 4.45 17.78
C VAL A 371 -15.33 5.00 18.40
N ARG A 372 -14.54 5.74 17.65
CA ARG A 372 -13.27 6.34 18.14
C ARG A 372 -13.46 7.71 18.78
N VAL A 373 -14.36 8.53 18.23
CA VAL A 373 -14.45 9.95 18.58
C VAL A 373 -15.56 10.28 19.57
N ILE A 374 -16.64 9.48 19.67
CA ILE A 374 -17.73 9.76 20.60
C ILE A 374 -17.44 9.32 22.05
N ASP A 375 -18.18 9.89 22.98
CA ASP A 375 -18.04 9.60 24.39
C ASP A 375 -18.45 8.16 24.73
N MET A 376 -17.83 7.60 25.76
CA MET A 376 -17.95 6.18 26.13
C MET A 376 -19.37 5.73 26.40
N ASP A 377 -20.16 6.57 27.09
CA ASP A 377 -21.55 6.23 27.43
C ASP A 377 -22.42 6.09 26.18
N ASN A 378 -22.22 6.95 25.18
CA ASN A 378 -22.93 6.89 23.92
C ASN A 378 -22.58 5.61 23.13
N ILE A 379 -21.30 5.25 23.06
CA ILE A 379 -20.86 3.99 22.42
C ILE A 379 -21.50 2.80 23.12
N LYS A 380 -21.43 2.75 24.45
CA LYS A 380 -22.00 1.66 25.26
C LYS A 380 -23.49 1.51 25.04
N ASN A 381 -24.22 2.63 25.01
CA ASN A 381 -25.66 2.64 24.75
C ASN A 381 -25.98 2.10 23.35
N PHE A 382 -25.22 2.50 22.33
CA PHE A 382 -25.39 2.01 20.96
C PHE A 382 -25.16 0.48 20.87
N PHE A 383 -24.07 -0.03 21.45
CA PHE A 383 -23.81 -1.48 21.46
C PHE A 383 -24.85 -2.27 22.25
N GLN A 384 -25.32 -1.74 23.37
CA GLN A 384 -26.43 -2.37 24.13
C GLN A 384 -27.73 -2.39 23.30
N LYS A 385 -28.01 -1.35 22.50
CA LYS A 385 -29.15 -1.31 21.60
C LYS A 385 -29.05 -2.39 20.52
N LEU A 386 -27.85 -2.56 19.88
CA LEU A 386 -27.60 -3.61 18.90
C LEU A 386 -27.83 -5.01 19.52
N LEU A 387 -27.27 -5.27 20.71
CA LEU A 387 -27.43 -6.56 21.40
C LEU A 387 -28.88 -6.83 21.82
N LYS A 388 -29.62 -5.81 22.26
CA LYS A 388 -31.07 -5.94 22.56
C LYS A 388 -31.88 -6.25 21.29
N GLN A 389 -31.53 -5.66 20.15
CA GLN A 389 -32.17 -5.98 18.87
C GLN A 389 -31.90 -7.43 18.47
N ILE A 390 -30.67 -7.93 18.61
CA ILE A 390 -30.34 -9.33 18.33
C ILE A 390 -31.18 -10.29 19.20
N ILE A 391 -31.40 -9.95 20.45
CA ILE A 391 -32.16 -10.81 21.39
C ILE A 391 -33.68 -10.78 21.10
N ASN A 392 -34.24 -9.60 20.86
CA ASN A 392 -35.67 -9.37 20.86
C ASN A 392 -36.29 -9.37 19.45
N CYS A 393 -35.48 -9.12 18.40
CA CYS A 393 -35.98 -9.06 17.04
C CYS A 393 -36.30 -10.46 16.50
N THR A 394 -37.40 -10.58 15.79
CA THR A 394 -37.80 -11.80 15.06
C THR A 394 -37.28 -11.80 13.63
N ASN A 395 -36.93 -10.63 13.09
CA ASN A 395 -36.42 -10.48 11.74
C ASN A 395 -34.95 -10.89 11.65
N THR A 396 -34.66 -11.95 10.92
CA THR A 396 -33.32 -12.50 10.72
C THR A 396 -32.38 -11.49 10.09
N ASN A 397 -32.82 -10.72 9.08
CA ASN A 397 -31.96 -9.73 8.42
C ASN A 397 -31.49 -8.63 9.38
N GLU A 398 -32.38 -8.14 10.26
CA GLU A 398 -31.98 -7.15 11.26
C GLU A 398 -30.96 -7.69 12.27
N LYS A 399 -31.11 -8.97 12.68
CA LYS A 399 -30.10 -9.62 13.52
C LYS A 399 -28.74 -9.72 12.80
N CYS A 400 -28.76 -10.09 11.53
CA CYS A 400 -27.54 -10.18 10.72
C CYS A 400 -26.84 -8.82 10.61
N ILE A 401 -27.57 -7.75 10.36
CA ILE A 401 -27.03 -6.39 10.32
C ILE A 401 -26.40 -6.01 11.67
N CYS A 402 -27.07 -6.30 12.77
CA CYS A 402 -26.50 -6.01 14.11
C CYS A 402 -25.21 -6.79 14.38
N TRP A 403 -25.12 -8.08 14.03
CA TRP A 403 -23.88 -8.85 14.15
C TRP A 403 -22.77 -8.31 13.24
N TYR A 404 -23.11 -7.89 12.04
CA TYR A 404 -22.17 -7.31 11.10
C TYR A 404 -21.62 -5.97 11.58
N LEU A 405 -22.48 -5.09 12.12
CA LEU A 405 -22.06 -3.82 12.72
C LEU A 405 -21.12 -4.02 13.90
N LEU A 406 -21.43 -4.97 14.79
CA LEU A 406 -20.55 -5.32 15.90
C LEU A 406 -19.19 -5.83 15.40
N SER A 407 -19.18 -6.67 14.35
CA SER A 407 -17.94 -7.22 13.81
C SER A 407 -17.06 -6.15 13.15
N SER A 408 -17.68 -5.22 12.42
CA SER A 408 -16.97 -4.15 11.70
C SER A 408 -16.35 -3.12 12.65
N SER A 409 -16.96 -2.92 13.82
CA SER A 409 -16.46 -1.96 14.82
C SER A 409 -15.37 -2.53 15.74
N LEU A 410 -15.20 -3.86 15.83
CA LEU A 410 -14.27 -4.48 16.77
C LEU A 410 -12.81 -4.06 16.59
N SER A 411 -12.35 -3.86 15.35
CA SER A 411 -10.96 -3.47 15.05
C SER A 411 -10.60 -2.07 15.56
N THR A 412 -11.59 -1.27 15.86
CA THR A 412 -11.44 0.12 16.27
C THR A 412 -11.72 0.37 17.75
N ILE A 413 -12.18 -0.68 18.48
CA ILE A 413 -12.55 -0.60 19.90
C ILE A 413 -11.43 -1.15 20.77
N TYR A 414 -10.81 -0.27 21.57
CA TYR A 414 -9.82 -0.66 22.58
C TYR A 414 -10.35 -0.44 24.03
N LYS A 415 -11.69 -0.40 24.21
CA LYS A 415 -12.34 -0.02 25.46
C LYS A 415 -12.83 -1.28 26.21
N SER A 416 -12.33 -1.46 27.43
CA SER A 416 -12.55 -2.68 28.24
C SER A 416 -14.02 -3.02 28.51
N GLU A 417 -14.87 -1.99 28.65
CA GLU A 417 -16.29 -2.16 28.96
C GLU A 417 -17.07 -2.77 27.78
N ILE A 418 -16.71 -2.41 26.56
CA ILE A 418 -17.32 -2.97 25.35
C ILE A 418 -16.87 -4.43 25.17
N ILE A 419 -15.60 -4.71 25.45
CA ILE A 419 -15.05 -6.07 25.41
C ILE A 419 -15.80 -6.97 26.41
N GLN A 420 -16.07 -6.50 27.63
CA GLN A 420 -16.86 -7.23 28.61
C GLN A 420 -18.29 -7.46 28.15
N LEU A 421 -18.91 -6.47 27.51
CA LEU A 421 -20.26 -6.59 26.97
C LEU A 421 -20.34 -7.69 25.89
N ILE A 422 -19.36 -7.77 25.00
CA ILE A 422 -19.26 -8.82 23.98
C ILE A 422 -19.01 -10.18 24.64
N SER A 423 -18.09 -10.26 25.60
CA SER A 423 -17.78 -11.48 26.34
C SER A 423 -19.02 -12.09 27.00
N SER A 424 -19.87 -11.27 27.60
CA SER A 424 -21.12 -11.75 28.27
C SER A 424 -22.16 -12.29 27.27
N ASN A 425 -21.99 -12.01 25.94
CA ASN A 425 -22.90 -12.46 24.89
C ASN A 425 -22.33 -13.55 23.97
N LEU A 426 -21.15 -14.12 24.27
CA LEU A 426 -20.53 -15.18 23.44
C LEU A 426 -21.43 -16.40 23.25
N ASN A 427 -22.15 -16.82 24.27
CA ASN A 427 -23.10 -17.97 24.19
C ASN A 427 -24.20 -17.70 23.13
N ARG A 428 -24.56 -16.45 22.90
CA ARG A 428 -25.53 -16.11 21.85
C ARG A 428 -24.91 -16.24 20.46
N ILE A 429 -23.67 -15.80 20.27
CA ILE A 429 -22.93 -16.01 19.04
C ILE A 429 -22.83 -17.49 18.71
N TYR A 430 -22.47 -18.33 19.70
CA TYR A 430 -22.39 -19.78 19.52
C TYR A 430 -23.72 -20.41 19.10
N LYS A 431 -24.85 -19.94 19.67
CA LYS A 431 -26.19 -20.39 19.30
C LYS A 431 -26.54 -20.03 17.86
N ASP A 432 -26.16 -18.83 17.42
CA ASP A 432 -26.50 -18.33 16.10
C ASP A 432 -25.58 -18.91 14.99
N ILE A 433 -24.43 -19.52 15.34
CA ILE A 433 -23.55 -20.30 14.44
C ILE A 433 -24.06 -21.74 14.24
N ASP A 434 -24.93 -22.26 15.11
CA ASP A 434 -25.41 -23.64 15.03
C ASP A 434 -25.98 -23.96 13.64
N ILE A 435 -25.67 -25.18 13.14
CA ILE A 435 -26.02 -25.63 11.78
C ILE A 435 -27.54 -25.63 11.51
N ASN A 436 -28.35 -25.62 12.54
CA ASN A 436 -29.82 -25.58 12.43
C ASN A 436 -30.39 -24.16 12.30
N GLN A 437 -29.57 -23.11 12.34
CA GLN A 437 -29.99 -21.72 12.18
C GLN A 437 -30.05 -21.31 10.71
N ASP A 438 -30.63 -20.14 10.46
CA ASP A 438 -30.62 -19.50 9.13
C ASP A 438 -29.20 -19.24 8.64
N ILE A 439 -28.91 -19.51 7.36
CA ILE A 439 -27.57 -19.40 6.77
C ILE A 439 -27.02 -17.95 6.86
N LYS A 440 -27.86 -16.91 6.65
CA LYS A 440 -27.41 -15.52 6.75
C LYS A 440 -27.01 -15.18 8.19
N LEU A 441 -27.74 -15.71 9.17
CA LEU A 441 -27.42 -15.52 10.58
C LEU A 441 -26.11 -16.23 10.94
N GLN A 442 -25.91 -17.46 10.46
CA GLN A 442 -24.66 -18.20 10.63
C GLN A 442 -23.45 -17.44 10.04
N LYS A 443 -23.59 -16.89 8.83
CA LYS A 443 -22.54 -16.07 8.18
C LYS A 443 -22.16 -14.88 9.05
N SER A 444 -23.12 -14.09 9.48
CA SER A 444 -22.86 -12.87 10.27
C SER A 444 -22.26 -13.18 11.65
N ALA A 445 -22.78 -14.20 12.34
CA ALA A 445 -22.29 -14.62 13.65
C ALA A 445 -20.88 -15.27 13.56
N SER A 446 -20.60 -16.10 12.54
CA SER A 446 -19.28 -16.69 12.32
C SER A 446 -18.24 -15.63 11.96
N PHE A 447 -18.62 -14.62 11.17
CA PHE A 447 -17.74 -13.49 10.84
C PHE A 447 -17.38 -12.70 12.11
N LEU A 448 -18.36 -12.41 12.98
CA LEU A 448 -18.07 -11.76 14.27
C LEU A 448 -17.12 -12.61 15.13
N LEU A 449 -17.33 -13.93 15.21
CA LEU A 449 -16.45 -14.81 15.98
C LEU A 449 -15.02 -14.82 15.44
N THR A 450 -14.86 -14.79 14.12
CA THR A 450 -13.55 -14.68 13.48
C THR A 450 -12.84 -13.37 13.87
N LYS A 451 -13.56 -12.25 13.91
CA LYS A 451 -12.99 -10.97 14.37
C LYS A 451 -12.64 -10.98 15.85
N ILE A 452 -13.50 -11.54 16.70
CA ILE A 452 -13.23 -11.70 18.14
C ILE A 452 -11.95 -12.51 18.35
N THR A 453 -11.82 -13.66 17.69
CA THR A 453 -10.64 -14.53 17.86
C THR A 453 -9.35 -13.92 17.31
N LYS A 454 -9.45 -13.06 16.28
CA LYS A 454 -8.31 -12.32 15.75
C LYS A 454 -7.81 -11.22 16.67
N ILE A 455 -8.74 -10.45 17.27
CA ILE A 455 -8.39 -9.21 17.98
C ILE A 455 -8.33 -9.44 19.49
N TYR A 456 -9.28 -10.22 20.02
CA TYR A 456 -9.44 -10.49 21.47
C TYR A 456 -9.54 -11.99 21.77
N PRO A 457 -8.58 -12.81 21.37
CA PRO A 457 -8.66 -14.27 21.53
C PRO A 457 -8.80 -14.70 23.00
N LYS A 458 -8.32 -13.88 23.93
CA LYS A 458 -8.47 -14.12 25.40
C LYS A 458 -9.91 -14.21 25.88
N LEU A 459 -10.88 -13.72 25.11
CA LEU A 459 -12.29 -13.81 25.49
C LEU A 459 -12.83 -15.24 25.43
N ILE A 460 -12.19 -16.11 24.65
CA ILE A 460 -12.52 -17.53 24.59
C ILE A 460 -11.58 -18.27 25.53
N GLU A 461 -12.05 -18.44 26.77
CA GLU A 461 -11.27 -19.06 27.82
C GLU A 461 -11.02 -20.55 27.55
N PRO A 462 -9.82 -21.07 27.85
CA PRO A 462 -9.48 -22.48 27.65
C PRO A 462 -10.43 -23.50 28.33
N ASN A 463 -11.00 -23.14 29.44
CA ASN A 463 -11.98 -23.98 30.16
C ASN A 463 -13.28 -24.20 29.37
N LYS A 464 -13.55 -23.39 28.32
CA LYS A 464 -14.72 -23.52 27.45
C LYS A 464 -14.43 -24.35 26.19
N PHE A 465 -13.19 -24.76 25.94
CA PHE A 465 -12.83 -25.50 24.72
C PHE A 465 -13.56 -26.83 24.58
N ASN A 466 -13.88 -27.53 25.69
CA ASN A 466 -14.69 -28.73 25.65
C ASN A 466 -16.06 -28.54 24.98
N TYR A 467 -16.61 -27.34 25.04
CA TYR A 467 -17.86 -26.98 24.37
C TYR A 467 -17.63 -26.32 23.00
N VAL A 468 -16.68 -25.37 22.94
CA VAL A 468 -16.47 -24.53 21.73
C VAL A 468 -15.90 -25.33 20.58
N ILE A 469 -14.89 -26.19 20.80
CA ILE A 469 -14.24 -26.93 19.70
C ILE A 469 -15.22 -27.89 19.00
N PRO A 470 -15.98 -28.75 19.72
CA PRO A 470 -17.00 -29.58 19.06
C PRO A 470 -18.05 -28.78 18.28
N LEU A 471 -18.46 -27.62 18.80
CA LEU A 471 -19.39 -26.72 18.10
C LEU A 471 -18.78 -26.18 16.80
N LEU A 472 -17.54 -25.73 16.82
CA LEU A 472 -16.84 -25.25 15.62
C LEU A 472 -16.66 -26.38 14.59
N LEU A 473 -16.28 -27.58 15.04
CA LEU A 473 -16.15 -28.76 14.15
C LEU A 473 -17.49 -29.18 13.55
N ASN A 474 -18.59 -29.04 14.29
CA ASN A 474 -19.92 -29.26 13.72
C ASN A 474 -20.30 -28.18 12.70
N ALA A 475 -19.96 -26.91 12.97
CA ALA A 475 -20.20 -25.81 12.03
C ALA A 475 -19.38 -25.91 10.74
N LEU A 476 -18.22 -26.60 10.73
CA LEU A 476 -17.46 -26.93 9.52
C LEU A 476 -18.21 -27.87 8.54
N LYS A 477 -19.23 -28.58 8.98
CA LYS A 477 -20.10 -29.42 8.15
C LYS A 477 -21.15 -28.61 7.38
N ASN A 478 -21.18 -27.28 7.61
CA ASN A 478 -22.14 -26.39 6.95
C ASN A 478 -21.93 -26.42 5.44
N PRO A 479 -22.98 -26.55 4.64
CA PRO A 479 -22.90 -26.54 3.17
C PRO A 479 -22.50 -25.18 2.62
N ASN A 480 -22.63 -24.10 3.42
CA ASN A 480 -22.21 -22.76 2.99
C ASN A 480 -20.70 -22.55 3.19
N ILE A 481 -20.01 -22.30 2.09
CA ILE A 481 -18.55 -22.14 2.04
C ILE A 481 -18.08 -21.00 2.96
N THR A 482 -18.75 -19.86 2.96
CA THR A 482 -18.36 -18.67 3.76
C THR A 482 -18.38 -18.98 5.27
N VAL A 483 -19.40 -19.69 5.76
CA VAL A 483 -19.45 -20.11 7.17
C VAL A 483 -18.27 -21.01 7.51
N ALA A 484 -18.02 -22.04 6.68
CA ALA A 484 -16.91 -22.96 6.87
C ALA A 484 -15.54 -22.27 6.83
N LEU A 485 -15.33 -21.29 5.92
CA LEU A 485 -14.13 -20.47 5.85
C LEU A 485 -13.91 -19.63 7.12
N ASN A 486 -14.97 -18.99 7.61
CA ASN A 486 -14.92 -18.22 8.86
C ASN A 486 -14.54 -19.11 10.04
N ILE A 487 -15.06 -20.33 10.09
CA ILE A 487 -14.73 -21.30 11.16
C ILE A 487 -13.28 -21.78 11.06
N CYS A 488 -12.77 -22.08 9.84
CA CYS A 488 -11.35 -22.38 9.65
C CYS A 488 -10.46 -21.26 10.17
N THR A 489 -10.77 -20.00 9.81
CA THR A 489 -10.01 -18.83 10.28
C THR A 489 -10.12 -18.66 11.80
N THR A 490 -11.29 -18.91 12.37
CA THR A 490 -11.49 -18.89 13.84
C THR A 490 -10.58 -19.91 14.54
N LEU A 491 -10.53 -21.14 14.01
CA LEU A 491 -9.64 -22.19 14.55
C LEU A 491 -8.17 -21.78 14.42
N GLN A 492 -7.74 -21.26 13.26
CA GLN A 492 -6.37 -20.77 13.06
C GLN A 492 -5.99 -19.71 14.11
N ASN A 493 -6.88 -18.72 14.34
CA ASN A 493 -6.63 -17.68 15.33
C ASN A 493 -6.50 -18.24 16.75
N LEU A 494 -7.37 -19.18 17.13
CA LEU A 494 -7.32 -19.82 18.46
C LEU A 494 -6.05 -20.67 18.61
N ILE A 495 -5.66 -21.41 17.58
CA ILE A 495 -4.45 -22.23 17.57
C ILE A 495 -3.20 -21.35 17.73
N LYS A 496 -3.08 -20.28 16.95
CA LYS A 496 -1.96 -19.35 17.01
C LYS A 496 -1.84 -18.69 18.38
N PHE A 497 -2.97 -18.23 18.94
CA PHE A 497 -2.98 -17.55 20.23
C PHE A 497 -2.57 -18.46 21.39
N ASN A 498 -3.00 -19.73 21.37
CA ASN A 498 -2.72 -20.68 22.44
C ASN A 498 -1.41 -21.47 22.24
N GLY A 499 -0.72 -21.27 21.12
CA GLY A 499 0.59 -21.83 20.84
C GLY A 499 1.70 -20.83 21.14
N ASP A 500 2.75 -21.26 21.82
CA ASP A 500 3.94 -20.47 22.10
C ASP A 500 5.09 -20.99 21.23
N LEU A 501 5.51 -20.21 20.22
CA LEU A 501 6.60 -20.55 19.33
C LEU A 501 7.98 -20.41 19.99
N ASN A 502 8.10 -19.67 21.09
CA ASN A 502 9.38 -19.26 21.66
C ASN A 502 9.83 -20.08 22.86
N THR A 503 8.99 -20.95 23.41
CA THR A 503 9.34 -21.77 24.55
C THR A 503 9.40 -23.25 24.19
N ASN A 504 10.53 -23.89 24.56
CA ASN A 504 10.69 -25.36 24.50
C ASN A 504 9.68 -26.14 25.38
N LYS A 505 8.71 -25.45 25.97
CA LYS A 505 7.59 -25.98 26.76
C LYS A 505 6.27 -25.56 26.13
N SER A 506 6.13 -25.68 24.83
CA SER A 506 4.86 -25.37 24.16
C SER A 506 3.79 -26.42 24.53
N SER A 507 3.02 -26.15 25.56
CA SER A 507 1.78 -26.84 25.81
C SER A 507 0.64 -26.08 25.20
N ASN A 508 0.43 -26.21 23.89
CA ASN A 508 -0.79 -25.70 23.30
C ASN A 508 -1.97 -26.55 23.79
N ILE A 509 -2.86 -25.91 24.54
CA ILE A 509 -4.05 -26.58 25.13
C ILE A 509 -4.91 -27.22 24.03
N LEU A 510 -4.92 -26.64 22.82
CA LEU A 510 -5.63 -27.18 21.67
C LEU A 510 -5.00 -28.48 21.13
N SER A 511 -3.78 -28.82 21.52
CA SER A 511 -3.17 -30.13 21.18
C SER A 511 -3.95 -31.30 21.77
N ASN A 512 -4.76 -31.11 22.79
CA ASN A 512 -5.68 -32.14 23.31
C ASN A 512 -6.80 -32.48 22.31
N TYR A 513 -7.13 -31.57 21.40
CA TYR A 513 -8.14 -31.73 20.35
C TYR A 513 -7.53 -31.99 18.98
N PHE A 514 -6.22 -32.31 18.94
CA PHE A 514 -5.47 -32.46 17.69
C PHE A 514 -6.14 -33.44 16.73
N ASP A 515 -6.46 -34.62 17.18
CA ASP A 515 -7.07 -35.67 16.35
C ASP A 515 -8.44 -35.25 15.83
N ASP A 516 -9.30 -34.71 16.70
CA ASP A 516 -10.64 -34.25 16.33
C ASP A 516 -10.60 -33.15 15.28
N ILE A 517 -9.67 -32.18 15.44
CA ILE A 517 -9.50 -31.08 14.48
C ILE A 517 -8.95 -31.62 13.15
N VAL A 518 -7.94 -32.47 13.19
CA VAL A 518 -7.38 -33.07 11.96
C VAL A 518 -8.43 -33.87 11.21
N ILE A 519 -9.14 -34.77 11.89
CA ILE A 519 -10.19 -35.58 11.27
C ILE A 519 -11.31 -34.71 10.69
N GLY A 520 -11.74 -33.68 11.44
CA GLY A 520 -12.80 -32.76 11.03
C GLY A 520 -12.44 -31.89 9.82
N LEU A 521 -11.14 -31.66 9.55
CA LEU A 521 -10.65 -30.86 8.45
C LEU A 521 -10.17 -31.72 7.26
N TYR A 522 -9.38 -32.79 7.52
CA TYR A 522 -8.71 -33.59 6.51
C TYR A 522 -9.68 -34.43 5.68
N ILE A 523 -10.58 -35.19 6.32
CA ILE A 523 -11.53 -36.04 5.62
C ILE A 523 -12.42 -35.24 4.66
N PRO A 524 -13.06 -34.12 5.07
CA PRO A 524 -13.81 -33.29 4.14
C PRO A 524 -12.94 -32.67 3.03
N ALA A 525 -11.69 -32.27 3.31
CA ALA A 525 -10.80 -31.73 2.30
C ALA A 525 -10.51 -32.75 1.19
N ILE A 526 -10.20 -34.01 1.55
CA ILE A 526 -9.96 -35.06 0.56
C ILE A 526 -11.22 -35.40 -0.23
N ASN A 527 -12.38 -35.47 0.42
CA ASN A 527 -13.66 -35.75 -0.25
C ASN A 527 -14.02 -34.64 -1.27
N GLU A 528 -13.73 -33.39 -0.96
CA GLU A 528 -13.91 -32.25 -1.90
C GLU A 528 -12.97 -32.36 -3.10
N VAL A 529 -11.73 -32.76 -2.87
CA VAL A 529 -10.78 -33.05 -3.97
C VAL A 529 -11.33 -34.14 -4.91
N LEU A 530 -11.90 -35.21 -4.36
CA LEU A 530 -12.46 -36.33 -5.13
C LEU A 530 -13.77 -35.96 -5.86
N SER A 531 -14.58 -35.03 -5.29
CA SER A 531 -15.91 -34.66 -5.83
C SER A 531 -15.86 -33.76 -7.08
N LYS A 532 -14.67 -33.38 -7.57
CA LYS A 532 -14.48 -32.51 -8.75
C LYS A 532 -15.13 -31.12 -8.60
N SER A 533 -15.31 -30.61 -7.38
CA SER A 533 -15.73 -29.21 -7.11
C SER A 533 -14.75 -28.24 -7.77
N GLU A 534 -15.22 -27.23 -8.47
CA GLU A 534 -14.36 -26.23 -9.12
C GLU A 534 -13.72 -25.25 -8.11
N ASP A 535 -14.37 -25.01 -6.98
CA ASP A 535 -13.88 -24.07 -5.95
C ASP A 535 -13.04 -24.80 -4.88
N LEU A 536 -11.75 -24.49 -4.85
CA LEU A 536 -10.79 -25.04 -3.89
C LEU A 536 -10.61 -24.18 -2.62
N LYS A 537 -11.25 -23.02 -2.50
CA LYS A 537 -11.02 -22.10 -1.38
C LYS A 537 -11.18 -22.76 -0.02
N LEU A 538 -12.23 -23.55 0.15
CA LEU A 538 -12.50 -24.23 1.42
C LEU A 538 -11.50 -25.35 1.69
N THR A 539 -11.18 -26.16 0.68
CA THR A 539 -10.16 -27.21 0.76
C THR A 539 -8.82 -26.63 1.20
N LEU A 540 -8.40 -25.53 0.57
CA LEU A 540 -7.15 -24.83 0.87
C LEU A 540 -7.17 -24.25 2.28
N SER A 541 -8.28 -23.64 2.71
CA SER A 541 -8.43 -23.11 4.08
C SER A 541 -8.35 -24.20 5.14
N ARG A 542 -8.90 -25.37 4.87
CA ARG A 542 -8.79 -26.57 5.75
C ARG A 542 -7.33 -27.03 5.84
N LEU A 543 -6.62 -27.14 4.72
CA LEU A 543 -5.21 -27.52 4.70
C LEU A 543 -4.33 -26.50 5.44
N ILE A 544 -4.56 -25.20 5.26
CA ILE A 544 -3.86 -24.14 6.00
C ILE A 544 -4.11 -24.28 7.51
N THR A 545 -5.34 -24.62 7.90
CA THR A 545 -5.68 -24.82 9.33
C THR A 545 -4.94 -26.03 9.91
N ILE A 546 -4.83 -27.12 9.16
CA ILE A 546 -4.01 -28.31 9.54
C ILE A 546 -2.54 -27.90 9.66
N GLY A 547 -1.99 -27.18 8.68
CA GLY A 547 -0.61 -26.67 8.74
C GLY A 547 -0.37 -25.79 9.99
N THR A 548 -1.32 -24.90 10.27
CA THR A 548 -1.26 -24.05 11.49
C THR A 548 -1.30 -24.91 12.76
N LEU A 549 -2.14 -25.92 12.80
CA LEU A 549 -2.23 -26.82 13.95
C LEU A 549 -0.91 -27.59 14.15
N ILE A 550 -0.30 -28.06 13.09
CA ILE A 550 0.99 -28.74 13.14
C ILE A 550 2.07 -27.78 13.66
N ASP A 551 2.15 -26.57 13.12
CA ASP A 551 3.15 -25.57 13.48
C ASP A 551 3.12 -25.23 14.97
N TYR A 552 1.91 -25.03 15.52
CA TYR A 552 1.69 -24.62 16.90
C TYR A 552 1.41 -25.77 17.87
N SER A 553 1.45 -27.04 17.45
CA SER A 553 1.23 -28.20 18.32
C SER A 553 2.39 -28.44 19.28
N SER A 554 2.14 -29.15 20.38
CA SER A 554 3.16 -29.60 21.32
C SER A 554 4.00 -30.76 20.75
N HIS A 555 5.23 -30.93 21.25
CA HIS A 555 6.15 -31.96 20.76
C HIS A 555 5.66 -33.41 20.99
N ASP A 556 4.77 -33.66 21.95
CA ASP A 556 4.16 -34.98 22.20
C ASP A 556 3.28 -35.50 21.05
N LYS A 557 2.98 -34.63 20.05
CA LYS A 557 2.22 -34.99 18.84
C LYS A 557 3.09 -35.43 17.65
N GLN A 558 4.40 -35.54 17.84
CA GLN A 558 5.37 -35.87 16.78
C GLN A 558 4.98 -37.12 15.97
N ASP A 559 4.68 -38.27 16.64
CA ASP A 559 4.35 -39.51 15.94
C ASP A 559 3.13 -39.34 15.02
N LYS A 560 2.09 -38.66 15.51
CA LYS A 560 0.90 -38.36 14.70
C LYS A 560 1.19 -37.45 13.53
N ILE A 561 2.06 -36.47 13.72
CA ILE A 561 2.46 -35.57 12.63
C ILE A 561 3.29 -36.29 11.59
N MET A 562 4.11 -37.26 11.98
CA MET A 562 4.85 -38.11 11.04
C MET A 562 3.91 -39.04 10.27
N GLU A 563 2.83 -39.53 10.88
CA GLU A 563 1.77 -40.25 10.15
C GLU A 563 1.07 -39.37 9.11
N ILE A 564 0.77 -38.11 9.48
CA ILE A 564 0.20 -37.12 8.57
C ILE A 564 1.20 -36.79 7.44
N LEU A 565 2.48 -36.68 7.68
CA LEU A 565 3.53 -36.54 6.66
C LEU A 565 3.44 -37.66 5.64
N MET A 566 3.40 -38.92 6.11
CA MET A 566 3.31 -40.08 5.23
C MET A 566 2.02 -40.09 4.41
N GLN A 567 0.93 -39.59 4.96
CA GLN A 567 -0.33 -39.46 4.25
C GLN A 567 -0.24 -38.38 3.14
N PHE A 568 0.33 -37.19 3.43
CA PHE A 568 0.53 -36.16 2.41
C PHE A 568 1.47 -36.59 1.29
N LEU A 569 2.50 -37.39 1.57
CA LEU A 569 3.33 -37.98 0.52
C LEU A 569 2.53 -38.92 -0.41
N LYS A 570 1.61 -39.73 0.13
CA LYS A 570 0.69 -40.51 -0.67
C LYS A 570 -0.28 -39.67 -1.51
N GLU A 571 -0.76 -38.55 -0.93
CA GLU A 571 -1.61 -37.60 -1.68
C GLU A 571 -0.84 -36.94 -2.82
N ILE A 572 0.41 -36.55 -2.64
CA ILE A 572 1.27 -36.04 -3.73
C ILE A 572 1.43 -37.10 -4.81
N GLU A 573 1.71 -38.35 -4.46
CA GLU A 573 1.81 -39.46 -5.39
C GLU A 573 0.49 -39.70 -6.15
N SER A 574 -0.65 -39.63 -5.46
CA SER A 574 -1.99 -39.71 -6.06
C SER A 574 -2.23 -38.56 -7.06
N THR A 575 -1.79 -37.34 -6.76
CA THR A 575 -1.91 -36.18 -7.69
C THR A 575 -1.07 -36.38 -8.96
N VAL A 576 0.08 -37.05 -8.87
CA VAL A 576 0.90 -37.43 -10.02
C VAL A 576 0.12 -38.37 -10.95
N ASN A 577 -0.47 -39.43 -10.40
CA ASN A 577 -1.28 -40.40 -11.16
C ASN A 577 -2.56 -39.77 -11.76
N GLN A 578 -3.21 -38.85 -11.02
CA GLN A 578 -4.40 -38.15 -11.52
C GLN A 578 -4.07 -37.22 -12.68
N PHE A 579 -2.91 -36.56 -12.68
CA PHE A 579 -2.47 -35.66 -13.72
C PHE A 579 -2.39 -36.33 -15.08
N GLU A 580 -1.81 -37.53 -15.14
CA GLU A 580 -1.71 -38.33 -16.37
C GLU A 580 -3.10 -38.68 -16.95
N ASN A 581 -4.05 -39.00 -16.07
CA ASN A 581 -5.43 -39.29 -16.45
C ASN A 581 -6.17 -38.02 -16.91
N MET A 582 -5.90 -36.84 -16.32
CA MET A 582 -6.54 -35.56 -16.70
C MET A 582 -6.05 -35.10 -18.08
N ILE A 583 -4.76 -35.18 -18.36
CA ILE A 583 -4.21 -34.82 -19.67
C ILE A 583 -4.79 -35.72 -20.76
N SER A 584 -4.87 -37.04 -20.53
CA SER A 584 -5.45 -37.99 -21.51
C SER A 584 -6.92 -37.67 -21.79
N ASN A 585 -7.64 -37.08 -20.85
CA ASN A 585 -9.05 -36.70 -20.99
C ASN A 585 -9.26 -35.24 -21.42
N GLY A 586 -8.20 -34.45 -21.69
CA GLY A 586 -8.27 -33.05 -22.12
C GLY A 586 -8.73 -32.06 -21.02
N SER A 587 -8.61 -32.43 -19.74
CA SER A 587 -9.00 -31.60 -18.60
C SER A 587 -7.86 -30.66 -18.15
N ASN A 588 -8.19 -29.47 -17.58
CA ASN A 588 -7.18 -28.52 -17.07
C ASN A 588 -6.53 -29.06 -15.78
N PRO A 589 -5.19 -29.18 -15.72
CA PRO A 589 -4.47 -29.68 -14.55
C PRO A 589 -4.23 -28.64 -13.45
N GLU A 590 -4.63 -27.38 -13.62
CA GLU A 590 -4.32 -26.27 -12.72
C GLU A 590 -4.73 -26.56 -11.26
N ARG A 591 -5.87 -27.22 -11.08
CA ARG A 591 -6.35 -27.64 -9.77
C ARG A 591 -5.36 -28.56 -9.03
N ILE A 592 -4.75 -29.52 -9.75
CA ILE A 592 -3.73 -30.42 -9.17
C ILE A 592 -2.52 -29.62 -8.74
N PHE A 593 -2.14 -28.62 -9.53
CA PHE A 593 -1.00 -27.76 -9.21
C PHE A 593 -1.20 -26.99 -7.90
N HIS A 594 -2.37 -26.40 -7.69
CA HIS A 594 -2.69 -25.71 -6.43
C HIS A 594 -2.65 -26.67 -5.23
N LEU A 595 -3.21 -27.87 -5.35
CA LEU A 595 -3.13 -28.87 -4.28
C LEU A 595 -1.70 -29.26 -3.93
N GLN A 596 -0.87 -29.50 -4.94
CA GLN A 596 0.56 -29.80 -4.74
C GLN A 596 1.26 -28.67 -4.01
N GLU A 597 1.01 -27.40 -4.37
CA GLU A 597 1.58 -26.23 -3.68
C GLU A 597 1.27 -26.26 -2.18
N TYR A 598 0.00 -26.49 -1.80
CA TYR A 598 -0.38 -26.55 -0.39
C TYR A 598 0.17 -27.77 0.36
N TYR A 599 0.28 -28.91 -0.29
CA TYR A 599 0.95 -30.07 0.31
C TYR A 599 2.41 -29.76 0.60
N TYR A 600 3.12 -29.10 -0.32
CA TYR A 600 4.52 -28.69 -0.08
C TYR A 600 4.65 -27.61 1.02
N ILE A 601 3.67 -26.71 1.17
CA ILE A 601 3.62 -25.78 2.32
C ILE A 601 3.57 -26.56 3.65
N ILE A 602 2.72 -27.58 3.74
CA ILE A 602 2.60 -28.40 4.96
C ILE A 602 3.90 -29.20 5.19
N LEU A 603 4.47 -29.79 4.15
CA LEU A 603 5.77 -30.49 4.25
C LEU A 603 6.84 -29.55 4.79
N ARG A 604 6.92 -28.32 4.29
CA ARG A 604 7.85 -27.30 4.76
C ARG A 604 7.68 -27.01 6.25
N ILE A 605 6.43 -26.86 6.72
CA ILE A 605 6.12 -26.63 8.14
C ILE A 605 6.63 -27.81 8.98
N ILE A 606 6.34 -29.05 8.57
CA ILE A 606 6.80 -30.25 9.27
C ILE A 606 8.33 -30.31 9.33
N PHE A 607 9.02 -30.07 8.20
CA PHE A 607 10.49 -30.09 8.14
C PHE A 607 11.13 -29.01 9.02
N ASN A 608 10.55 -27.81 9.09
CA ASN A 608 11.05 -26.76 9.96
C ASN A 608 10.89 -27.09 11.45
N LYS A 609 9.80 -27.79 11.79
CA LYS A 609 9.50 -28.11 13.19
C LYS A 609 10.29 -29.31 13.72
N TYR A 610 10.42 -30.39 12.92
CA TYR A 610 11.00 -31.66 13.32
C TYR A 610 12.32 -31.94 12.59
N LYS A 611 13.33 -31.12 12.86
CA LYS A 611 14.61 -31.09 12.15
C LYS A 611 15.44 -32.39 12.28
N SER A 612 15.23 -33.20 13.30
CA SER A 612 16.04 -34.40 13.56
C SER A 612 15.40 -35.72 13.10
N GLU A 613 14.15 -35.71 12.65
CA GLU A 613 13.35 -36.92 12.48
C GLU A 613 13.33 -37.47 11.04
N ILE A 614 13.86 -36.69 10.09
CA ILE A 614 13.86 -37.11 8.68
C ILE A 614 15.15 -37.84 8.39
N ASN A 615 15.08 -39.15 8.27
CA ASN A 615 16.21 -39.97 7.90
C ASN A 615 16.55 -39.88 6.39
N ILE A 616 17.69 -40.44 6.00
CA ILE A 616 18.19 -40.35 4.61
C ILE A 616 17.23 -41.03 3.64
N GLU A 617 16.66 -42.19 3.98
CA GLU A 617 15.77 -42.96 3.14
C GLU A 617 14.45 -42.18 2.85
N LEU A 618 13.88 -41.58 3.89
CA LEU A 618 12.68 -40.74 3.74
C LEU A 618 12.99 -39.48 2.92
N GLY A 619 14.13 -38.87 3.13
CA GLY A 619 14.57 -37.71 2.34
C GLY A 619 14.73 -38.02 0.86
N GLN A 620 15.31 -39.15 0.53
CA GLN A 620 15.41 -39.62 -0.86
C GLN A 620 14.05 -39.89 -1.51
N LYS A 621 13.13 -40.53 -0.78
CA LYS A 621 11.75 -40.73 -1.23
C LYS A 621 11.02 -39.40 -1.50
N ILE A 622 11.19 -38.43 -0.65
CA ILE A 622 10.62 -37.07 -0.84
C ILE A 622 11.20 -36.45 -2.12
N TRP A 623 12.50 -36.56 -2.35
CA TRP A 623 13.13 -36.05 -3.55
C TRP A 623 12.58 -36.75 -4.82
N GLU A 624 12.50 -38.05 -4.84
CA GLU A 624 11.97 -38.83 -5.99
C GLU A 624 10.54 -38.41 -6.35
N LEU A 625 9.67 -38.24 -5.35
CA LEU A 625 8.32 -37.75 -5.57
C LEU A 625 8.33 -36.32 -6.12
N THR A 626 9.20 -35.44 -5.60
CA THR A 626 9.31 -34.05 -6.05
C THR A 626 9.83 -33.97 -7.48
N GLU A 627 10.81 -34.79 -7.82
CA GLU A 627 11.36 -34.88 -9.18
C GLU A 627 10.28 -35.32 -10.18
N ASN A 628 9.44 -36.32 -9.82
CA ASN A 628 8.29 -36.72 -10.61
C ASN A 628 7.30 -35.57 -10.82
N VAL A 629 6.98 -34.80 -9.76
CA VAL A 629 6.12 -33.61 -9.85
C VAL A 629 6.73 -32.57 -10.80
N PHE A 630 8.03 -32.26 -10.72
CA PHE A 630 8.69 -31.32 -11.62
C PHE A 630 8.64 -31.79 -13.09
N ASN A 631 8.88 -33.05 -13.32
CA ASN A 631 8.83 -33.66 -14.66
C ASN A 631 7.44 -33.59 -15.28
N LEU A 632 6.39 -33.82 -14.49
CA LEU A 632 5.00 -33.71 -14.93
C LEU A 632 4.58 -32.30 -15.26
N ARG A 633 4.90 -31.37 -14.38
CA ARG A 633 4.61 -29.93 -14.58
C ARG A 633 5.48 -29.32 -15.67
N LYS A 634 6.57 -30.00 -16.07
CA LYS A 634 7.63 -29.44 -16.95
C LYS A 634 8.18 -28.12 -16.44
N THR A 635 8.13 -27.89 -15.15
CA THR A 635 8.59 -26.67 -14.48
C THR A 635 8.86 -26.93 -13.01
N VAL A 636 9.62 -26.04 -12.40
CA VAL A 636 9.84 -25.93 -10.95
C VAL A 636 8.87 -24.92 -10.38
N PHE A 637 8.48 -25.04 -9.13
CA PHE A 637 7.61 -24.07 -8.48
C PHE A 637 8.07 -23.75 -7.06
N GLU A 638 7.62 -22.60 -6.58
CA GLU A 638 8.12 -21.91 -5.40
C GLU A 638 8.07 -22.78 -4.14
N GLU A 639 6.90 -23.34 -3.84
CA GLU A 639 6.70 -24.05 -2.57
C GLU A 639 7.51 -25.36 -2.49
N ALA A 640 7.71 -26.05 -3.60
CA ALA A 640 8.57 -27.22 -3.64
C ALA A 640 10.05 -26.83 -3.40
N ASN A 641 10.52 -25.74 -4.01
CA ASN A 641 11.86 -25.22 -3.73
C ASN A 641 12.03 -24.92 -2.23
N LEU A 642 11.09 -24.22 -1.62
CA LEU A 642 11.15 -23.86 -0.19
C LEU A 642 11.04 -25.09 0.73
N ALA A 643 10.26 -26.10 0.35
CA ALA A 643 10.20 -27.36 1.10
C ALA A 643 11.51 -28.14 1.02
N LEU A 644 12.12 -28.23 -0.17
CA LEU A 644 13.45 -28.87 -0.33
C LEU A 644 14.56 -28.09 0.38
N ALA A 645 14.46 -26.76 0.44
CA ALA A 645 15.34 -25.93 1.25
C ALA A 645 15.26 -26.29 2.74
N SER A 646 14.04 -26.47 3.27
CA SER A 646 13.84 -26.91 4.66
C SER A 646 14.31 -28.35 4.88
N LEU A 647 14.07 -29.24 3.92
CA LEU A 647 14.57 -30.63 3.93
C LEU A 647 16.12 -30.67 3.99
N SER A 648 16.80 -29.82 3.24
CA SER A 648 18.26 -29.74 3.25
C SER A 648 18.81 -29.43 4.63
N THR A 649 18.16 -28.53 5.37
CA THR A 649 18.59 -28.17 6.74
C THR A 649 18.44 -29.35 7.73
N ASN A 650 17.54 -30.29 7.47
CA ASN A 650 17.33 -31.49 8.29
C ASN A 650 18.37 -32.57 7.94
N MET A 651 18.57 -32.83 6.67
CA MET A 651 19.47 -33.87 6.18
C MET A 651 20.95 -33.47 6.28
N LYS A 652 21.22 -32.15 6.34
CA LYS A 652 22.61 -31.62 6.39
C LYS A 652 23.49 -32.20 5.27
N ILE A 653 24.69 -32.65 5.59
CA ILE A 653 25.67 -33.22 4.63
C ILE A 653 25.06 -34.35 3.79
N SER A 654 24.15 -35.14 4.36
CA SER A 654 23.48 -36.23 3.63
C SER A 654 22.62 -35.74 2.44
N PHE A 655 22.26 -34.43 2.39
CA PHE A 655 21.57 -33.85 1.25
C PHE A 655 22.44 -33.67 0.00
N THR A 656 23.76 -33.88 0.10
CA THR A 656 24.71 -33.68 -1.02
C THR A 656 24.34 -34.50 -2.26
N GLU A 657 23.90 -35.73 -2.10
CA GLU A 657 23.52 -36.59 -3.25
C GLU A 657 22.21 -36.14 -3.91
N ILE A 658 21.28 -35.64 -3.10
CA ILE A 658 20.04 -35.01 -3.63
C ILE A 658 20.39 -33.72 -4.35
N PHE A 659 21.29 -32.89 -3.77
CA PHE A 659 21.72 -31.63 -4.37
C PHE A 659 22.27 -31.79 -5.78
N LYS A 660 23.08 -32.81 -6.04
CA LYS A 660 23.60 -33.09 -7.40
C LYS A 660 22.50 -33.24 -8.44
N LYS A 661 21.40 -33.91 -8.07
CA LYS A 661 20.24 -34.14 -8.96
C LYS A 661 19.32 -32.91 -9.01
N TYR A 662 19.22 -32.18 -7.90
CA TYR A 662 18.33 -31.04 -7.78
C TYR A 662 18.93 -29.75 -8.36
N TYR A 663 20.25 -29.63 -8.44
CA TYR A 663 20.93 -28.41 -8.89
C TYR A 663 20.49 -27.86 -10.25
N PRO A 664 20.21 -28.68 -11.30
CA PRO A 664 19.66 -28.16 -12.56
C PRO A 664 18.34 -27.44 -12.41
N TYR A 665 17.47 -27.87 -11.49
CA TYR A 665 16.18 -27.25 -11.21
C TYR A 665 16.34 -25.93 -10.43
N ILE A 666 17.28 -25.86 -9.49
CA ILE A 666 17.67 -24.62 -8.79
C ILE A 666 18.18 -23.59 -9.82
N LYS A 667 19.08 -24.02 -10.70
CA LYS A 667 19.64 -23.17 -11.76
C LYS A 667 18.55 -22.64 -12.67
N TYR A 668 17.57 -23.45 -13.05
CA TYR A 668 16.40 -23.01 -13.80
C TYR A 668 15.61 -21.95 -13.05
N SER A 669 15.31 -22.20 -11.76
CA SER A 669 14.54 -21.28 -10.93
C SER A 669 15.24 -19.91 -10.80
N ILE A 670 16.54 -19.89 -10.51
CA ILE A 670 17.31 -18.66 -10.35
C ILE A 670 17.39 -17.85 -11.65
N ASN A 671 17.50 -18.52 -12.82
CA ASN A 671 17.54 -17.84 -14.11
C ASN A 671 16.16 -17.39 -14.64
N SER A 672 15.06 -17.70 -13.96
CA SER A 672 13.71 -17.28 -14.32
C SER A 672 13.43 -15.85 -13.83
N PHE A 673 14.17 -14.86 -14.35
CA PHE A 673 14.12 -13.45 -13.91
C PHE A 673 12.76 -12.78 -14.12
N ASN A 674 11.97 -13.25 -15.10
CA ASN A 674 10.62 -12.80 -15.37
C ASN A 674 9.58 -13.27 -14.32
N ILE A 675 9.93 -14.25 -13.47
CA ILE A 675 9.08 -14.76 -12.38
C ILE A 675 9.81 -14.51 -11.06
N ASN A 676 9.56 -13.34 -10.46
CA ASN A 676 10.28 -12.89 -9.28
C ASN A 676 10.23 -13.90 -8.11
N SER A 677 9.05 -14.47 -7.83
CA SER A 677 8.86 -15.43 -6.73
C SER A 677 9.64 -16.73 -6.95
N LEU A 678 9.67 -17.24 -8.19
CA LEU A 678 10.43 -18.43 -8.52
C LEU A 678 11.94 -18.20 -8.40
N CYS A 679 12.45 -17.07 -8.92
CA CYS A 679 13.84 -16.69 -8.75
C CYS A 679 14.20 -16.56 -7.26
N LYS A 680 13.37 -15.92 -6.46
CA LYS A 680 13.54 -15.78 -5.00
C LYS A 680 13.59 -17.14 -4.31
N SER A 681 12.65 -18.04 -4.61
CA SER A 681 12.62 -19.38 -4.01
C SER A 681 13.87 -20.21 -4.35
N GLY A 682 14.35 -20.10 -5.60
CA GLY A 682 15.58 -20.73 -6.05
C GLY A 682 16.82 -20.23 -5.29
N LEU A 683 16.94 -18.91 -5.10
CA LEU A 683 18.03 -18.29 -4.33
C LEU A 683 17.97 -18.66 -2.85
N VAL A 684 16.79 -18.64 -2.23
CA VAL A 684 16.58 -19.07 -0.84
C VAL A 684 16.95 -20.53 -0.67
N SER A 685 16.58 -21.39 -1.62
CA SER A 685 16.93 -22.81 -1.60
C SER A 685 18.44 -23.02 -1.71
N LEU A 686 19.08 -22.34 -2.65
CA LEU A 686 20.53 -22.39 -2.80
C LEU A 686 21.25 -21.96 -1.51
N LEU A 687 20.84 -20.85 -0.91
CA LEU A 687 21.43 -20.33 0.33
C LEU A 687 21.32 -21.34 1.48
N ASN A 688 20.15 -21.94 1.68
CA ASN A 688 19.95 -22.93 2.73
C ASN A 688 20.76 -24.21 2.47
N ILE A 689 20.86 -24.64 1.22
CA ILE A 689 21.64 -25.83 0.85
C ILE A 689 23.13 -25.57 1.08
N ILE A 690 23.68 -24.39 0.69
CA ILE A 690 25.05 -24.01 0.96
C ILE A 690 25.39 -24.14 2.47
N ARG A 691 24.47 -23.67 3.31
CA ARG A 691 24.60 -23.78 4.76
C ARG A 691 24.55 -25.23 5.25
N ALA A 692 23.74 -26.07 4.62
CA ALA A 692 23.47 -27.44 5.04
C ALA A 692 24.57 -28.43 4.64
N ILE A 693 25.07 -28.35 3.39
CA ILE A 693 26.05 -29.34 2.85
C ILE A 693 27.51 -28.96 3.10
N GLU A 694 27.72 -27.75 3.66
CA GLU A 694 29.02 -27.23 4.03
C GLU A 694 30.05 -27.27 2.87
N ASN A 695 31.25 -27.82 3.06
CA ASN A 695 32.30 -27.84 2.05
C ASN A 695 31.98 -28.71 0.82
N ASN A 696 30.97 -29.59 0.87
CA ASN A 696 30.56 -30.43 -0.27
C ASN A 696 30.01 -29.67 -1.49
N ILE A 697 29.92 -28.35 -1.39
CA ILE A 697 29.52 -27.45 -2.50
C ILE A 697 30.65 -27.28 -3.55
N GLU A 698 31.92 -27.61 -3.21
CA GLU A 698 33.09 -27.28 -4.02
C GLU A 698 32.98 -27.68 -5.50
N ASN A 699 32.35 -28.80 -5.82
CA ASN A 699 32.21 -29.29 -7.20
C ASN A 699 31.42 -28.36 -8.14
N ASN A 700 30.54 -27.51 -7.60
CA ASN A 700 29.68 -26.61 -8.36
C ASN A 700 29.99 -25.13 -8.14
N VAL A 701 30.98 -24.79 -7.31
CA VAL A 701 31.26 -23.44 -6.83
C VAL A 701 31.43 -22.43 -7.96
N ASN A 702 32.24 -22.75 -8.99
CA ASN A 702 32.50 -21.85 -10.09
C ASN A 702 31.19 -21.41 -10.80
N GLU A 703 30.34 -22.40 -11.11
CA GLU A 703 29.08 -22.13 -11.79
C GLU A 703 28.11 -21.36 -10.90
N ILE A 704 28.03 -21.70 -9.61
CA ILE A 704 27.15 -21.02 -8.64
C ILE A 704 27.56 -19.55 -8.49
N ILE A 705 28.86 -19.25 -8.31
CA ILE A 705 29.36 -17.88 -8.20
C ILE A 705 29.01 -17.07 -9.45
N LEU A 706 29.20 -17.63 -10.64
CA LEU A 706 28.87 -16.96 -11.91
C LEU A 706 27.38 -16.64 -12.02
N ILE A 707 26.50 -17.57 -11.60
CA ILE A 707 25.06 -17.33 -11.59
C ILE A 707 24.70 -16.21 -10.59
N LEU A 708 25.27 -16.21 -9.39
CA LEU A 708 25.02 -15.19 -8.37
C LEU A 708 25.52 -13.81 -8.83
N ILE A 709 26.68 -13.73 -9.47
CA ILE A 709 27.18 -12.48 -10.07
C ILE A 709 26.21 -11.99 -11.18
N LYS A 710 25.71 -12.91 -12.02
CA LYS A 710 24.71 -12.56 -13.05
C LYS A 710 23.42 -12.00 -12.43
N VAL A 711 22.92 -12.60 -11.33
CA VAL A 711 21.74 -12.10 -10.58
C VAL A 711 22.00 -10.67 -10.08
N CYS A 712 23.16 -10.42 -9.49
CA CYS A 712 23.49 -9.10 -8.94
C CYS A 712 23.65 -8.02 -10.01
N THR A 713 24.14 -8.37 -11.21
CA THR A 713 24.45 -7.42 -12.28
C THR A 713 23.30 -7.20 -13.27
N SER A 714 22.31 -8.09 -13.34
CA SER A 714 21.17 -7.97 -14.24
C SER A 714 20.21 -6.87 -13.80
N ASN A 715 19.72 -6.08 -14.77
CA ASN A 715 18.69 -5.06 -14.54
C ASN A 715 17.28 -5.67 -14.41
N ASP A 716 17.07 -6.90 -14.92
CA ASP A 716 15.77 -7.57 -14.92
C ASP A 716 15.46 -8.23 -13.57
N VAL A 717 16.43 -8.31 -12.66
CA VAL A 717 16.29 -8.96 -11.36
C VAL A 717 15.83 -7.96 -10.30
N ASN A 718 14.80 -8.34 -9.53
CA ASN A 718 14.31 -7.55 -8.41
C ASN A 718 15.42 -7.28 -7.37
N ARG A 719 15.42 -6.07 -6.80
CA ARG A 719 16.39 -5.60 -5.81
C ARG A 719 16.53 -6.55 -4.60
N GLU A 720 15.43 -7.14 -4.12
CA GLU A 720 15.46 -8.10 -3.00
C GLU A 720 16.22 -9.40 -3.36
N ASN A 721 16.07 -9.91 -4.57
CA ASN A 721 16.75 -11.11 -5.01
C ASN A 721 18.26 -10.89 -5.12
N LYS A 722 18.70 -9.67 -5.49
CA LYS A 722 20.13 -9.30 -5.48
C LYS A 722 20.72 -9.36 -4.07
N THR A 723 19.96 -8.92 -3.06
CA THR A 723 20.40 -9.01 -1.67
C THR A 723 20.61 -10.45 -1.21
N ILE A 724 19.70 -11.38 -1.56
CA ILE A 724 19.86 -12.81 -1.26
C ILE A 724 21.10 -13.40 -1.98
N ALA A 725 21.36 -12.97 -3.20
CA ALA A 725 22.55 -13.40 -3.93
C ALA A 725 23.85 -12.90 -3.27
N ILE A 726 23.87 -11.66 -2.77
CA ILE A 726 24.98 -11.09 -1.99
C ILE A 726 25.24 -11.93 -0.73
N THR A 727 24.20 -12.23 0.04
CA THR A 727 24.31 -13.10 1.23
C THR A 727 24.86 -14.47 0.87
N SER A 728 24.42 -15.06 -0.26
CA SER A 728 24.88 -16.37 -0.72
C SER A 728 26.38 -16.37 -1.09
N LEU A 729 26.89 -15.28 -1.65
CA LEU A 729 28.33 -15.12 -1.93
C LEU A 729 29.14 -15.11 -0.64
N GLY A 730 28.69 -14.46 0.41
CA GLY A 730 29.32 -14.48 1.73
C GLY A 730 29.35 -15.88 2.35
N GLU A 731 28.22 -16.61 2.29
CA GLU A 731 28.16 -17.98 2.79
C GLU A 731 29.12 -18.94 2.02
N ILE A 732 29.23 -18.79 0.70
CA ILE A 732 30.15 -19.55 -0.11
C ILE A 732 31.60 -19.25 0.34
N ALA A 733 31.94 -17.98 0.56
CA ALA A 733 33.26 -17.58 1.00
C ALA A 733 33.68 -18.34 2.27
N ILE A 734 32.81 -18.39 3.28
CA ILE A 734 33.09 -19.15 4.51
C ILE A 734 33.32 -20.64 4.22
N ARG A 735 32.50 -21.25 3.33
CA ARG A 735 32.52 -22.70 3.07
C ARG A 735 33.77 -23.16 2.33
N ILE A 736 34.29 -22.38 1.38
CA ILE A 736 35.46 -22.75 0.59
C ILE A 736 36.75 -22.12 1.11
N GLY A 737 36.64 -21.23 2.09
CA GLY A 737 37.79 -20.60 2.75
C GLY A 737 38.72 -19.88 1.76
N ILE A 738 40.05 -20.11 1.90
CA ILE A 738 41.03 -19.40 1.09
C ILE A 738 40.88 -19.59 -0.43
N LYS A 739 40.19 -20.62 -0.91
CA LYS A 739 39.89 -20.80 -2.33
C LYS A 739 39.04 -19.71 -2.90
N PHE A 740 38.29 -18.99 -2.05
CA PHE A 740 37.48 -17.84 -2.46
C PHE A 740 38.33 -16.69 -3.01
N SER A 741 39.64 -16.66 -2.70
CA SER A 741 40.54 -15.63 -3.21
C SER A 741 40.59 -15.52 -4.74
N GLU A 742 40.25 -16.59 -5.49
CA GLU A 742 40.16 -16.59 -6.94
C GLU A 742 39.03 -15.68 -7.48
N TYR A 743 37.99 -15.46 -6.69
CA TYR A 743 36.79 -14.67 -7.05
C TYR A 743 36.74 -13.29 -6.39
N LEU A 744 37.67 -13.05 -5.45
CA LEU A 744 37.65 -11.93 -4.51
C LEU A 744 37.59 -10.60 -5.21
N ASP A 745 38.42 -10.33 -6.22
CA ASP A 745 38.47 -9.05 -6.91
C ASP A 745 37.14 -8.73 -7.60
N THR A 746 36.52 -9.72 -8.25
CA THR A 746 35.22 -9.55 -8.96
C THR A 746 34.07 -9.34 -7.97
N VAL A 747 34.05 -10.16 -6.89
CA VAL A 747 32.96 -10.08 -5.90
C VAL A 747 33.06 -8.77 -5.10
N ILE A 748 34.24 -8.34 -4.67
CA ILE A 748 34.40 -7.09 -3.92
C ILE A 748 33.99 -5.87 -4.76
N GLN A 749 34.33 -5.83 -6.06
CA GLN A 749 33.89 -4.73 -6.91
C GLN A 749 32.37 -4.67 -7.02
N LEU A 750 31.70 -5.84 -7.14
CA LEU A 750 30.25 -5.93 -7.14
C LEU A 750 29.66 -5.43 -5.80
N LEU A 751 30.25 -5.79 -4.66
CA LEU A 751 29.80 -5.32 -3.36
C LEU A 751 29.99 -3.81 -3.20
N PHE A 752 31.07 -3.23 -3.73
CA PHE A 752 31.24 -1.76 -3.69
C PHE A 752 30.19 -1.03 -4.53
N SER A 753 29.82 -1.57 -5.70
CA SER A 753 28.71 -1.00 -6.47
C SER A 753 27.38 -1.06 -5.69
N ALA A 754 27.14 -2.12 -4.93
CA ALA A 754 25.98 -2.22 -4.05
C ALA A 754 26.06 -1.26 -2.84
N CYS A 755 27.28 -0.97 -2.32
CA CYS A 755 27.51 0.04 -1.29
C CYS A 755 27.16 1.45 -1.79
N GLU A 756 27.49 1.79 -3.04
CA GLU A 756 27.11 3.07 -3.64
C GLU A 756 25.59 3.23 -3.68
N MET A 757 24.85 2.18 -4.03
CA MET A 757 23.38 2.18 -3.98
C MET A 757 22.85 2.35 -2.55
N ALA A 758 23.52 1.75 -1.56
CA ALA A 758 23.12 1.82 -0.16
C ALA A 758 23.43 3.16 0.53
N VAL A 759 24.24 4.02 -0.09
CA VAL A 759 24.63 5.35 0.43
C VAL A 759 23.86 6.48 -0.25
N ASN A 760 23.55 6.37 -1.55
CA ASN A 760 22.89 7.40 -2.35
C ASN A 760 21.36 7.34 -2.16
N ASN A 761 20.85 8.00 -1.12
CA ASN A 761 19.43 7.98 -0.75
C ASN A 761 18.79 9.36 -0.93
N ASN A 762 17.48 9.39 -1.22
CA ASN A 762 16.68 10.61 -1.27
C ASN A 762 15.89 10.78 0.03
N ASN A 763 15.77 12.03 0.51
CA ASN A 763 15.06 12.33 1.75
C ASN A 763 13.54 12.05 1.72
N ASP A 764 12.99 11.71 0.55
CA ASP A 764 11.56 11.46 0.28
C ASP A 764 11.27 9.97 -0.06
N ASP A 765 12.16 9.04 0.33
CA ASP A 765 11.96 7.62 0.07
C ASP A 765 10.77 7.06 0.88
N ASP A 766 10.01 6.15 0.26
CA ASP A 766 8.91 5.44 0.91
C ASP A 766 9.40 4.40 1.94
N GLU A 767 8.51 3.92 2.79
CA GLU A 767 8.81 2.98 3.88
C GLU A 767 9.43 1.67 3.34
N ASP A 768 8.94 1.15 2.20
CA ASP A 768 9.46 -0.07 1.57
C ASP A 768 10.91 0.12 1.06
N THR A 769 11.24 1.30 0.58
CA THR A 769 12.60 1.64 0.15
C THR A 769 13.54 1.80 1.34
N ILE A 770 13.07 2.42 2.43
CA ILE A 770 13.83 2.55 3.67
C ILE A 770 14.17 1.15 4.22
N ASP A 771 13.19 0.26 4.34
CA ASP A 771 13.39 -1.10 4.83
C ASP A 771 14.34 -1.91 3.93
N PHE A 772 14.22 -1.77 2.62
CA PHE A 772 15.14 -2.39 1.68
C PHE A 772 16.58 -1.93 1.90
N ILE A 773 16.84 -0.63 2.04
CA ILE A 773 18.18 -0.07 2.23
C ILE A 773 18.77 -0.53 3.56
N ILE A 774 17.96 -0.54 4.63
CA ILE A 774 18.37 -1.07 5.93
C ILE A 774 18.82 -2.53 5.81
N ASN A 775 18.05 -3.35 5.12
CA ASN A 775 18.37 -4.75 4.91
C ASN A 775 19.64 -4.93 4.03
N LEU A 776 19.75 -4.17 2.95
CA LEU A 776 20.93 -4.21 2.07
C LEU A 776 22.21 -3.83 2.83
N ARG A 777 22.19 -2.78 3.65
CA ARG A 777 23.33 -2.39 4.50
C ARG A 777 23.73 -3.52 5.45
N TYR A 778 22.75 -4.14 6.08
CA TYR A 778 22.97 -5.27 6.98
C TYR A 778 23.67 -6.44 6.26
N GLU A 779 23.14 -6.87 5.11
CA GLU A 779 23.66 -8.01 4.36
C GLU A 779 25.04 -7.72 3.74
N LEU A 780 25.32 -6.49 3.32
CA LEU A 780 26.64 -6.08 2.86
C LEU A 780 27.70 -6.22 3.96
N ILE A 781 27.40 -5.73 5.17
CA ILE A 781 28.32 -5.81 6.29
C ILE A 781 28.57 -7.27 6.68
N MET A 782 27.53 -8.09 6.72
CA MET A 782 27.63 -9.52 7.00
C MET A 782 28.47 -10.23 5.94
N THR A 783 28.28 -9.91 4.66
CA THR A 783 29.03 -10.49 3.55
C THR A 783 30.52 -10.10 3.60
N PHE A 784 30.83 -8.84 3.90
CA PHE A 784 32.21 -8.42 4.14
C PHE A 784 32.85 -9.19 5.29
N ASN A 785 32.12 -9.38 6.40
CA ASN A 785 32.61 -10.17 7.53
C ASN A 785 32.89 -11.62 7.12
N CYS A 786 32.00 -12.27 6.40
CA CYS A 786 32.18 -13.63 5.89
C CYS A 786 33.41 -13.73 4.97
N ILE A 787 33.63 -12.74 4.09
CA ILE A 787 34.80 -12.72 3.18
C ILE A 787 36.09 -12.53 3.97
N VAL A 788 36.16 -11.59 4.91
CA VAL A 788 37.34 -11.36 5.75
C VAL A 788 37.69 -12.63 6.51
N PHE A 789 36.71 -13.28 7.12
CA PHE A 789 36.90 -14.51 7.87
C PHE A 789 37.39 -15.67 6.97
N SER A 790 36.91 -15.77 5.74
CA SER A 790 37.31 -16.81 4.80
C SER A 790 38.80 -16.79 4.40
N VAL A 791 39.43 -15.61 4.48
CA VAL A 791 40.85 -15.41 4.12
C VAL A 791 41.72 -15.08 5.33
N GLU A 792 41.27 -15.36 6.55
CA GLU A 792 41.97 -15.03 7.80
C GLU A 792 43.41 -15.56 7.82
N ASP A 793 43.65 -16.76 7.31
CA ASP A 793 44.99 -17.36 7.20
C ASP A 793 45.95 -16.58 6.28
N LYS A 794 45.43 -15.78 5.35
CA LYS A 794 46.16 -14.95 4.39
C LYS A 794 45.57 -13.57 4.27
N ILE A 795 45.36 -12.94 5.39
CA ILE A 795 44.63 -11.67 5.52
C ILE A 795 45.20 -10.53 4.64
N GLU A 796 46.47 -10.65 4.24
CA GLU A 796 47.16 -9.68 3.37
C GLU A 796 46.46 -9.49 2.03
N ILE A 797 45.67 -10.48 1.56
CA ILE A 797 44.95 -10.44 0.29
C ILE A 797 43.85 -9.39 0.32
N ILE A 798 43.24 -9.16 1.49
CA ILE A 798 42.11 -8.22 1.63
C ILE A 798 42.55 -6.79 2.02
N ASN A 799 43.85 -6.60 2.39
CA ASN A 799 44.35 -5.30 2.88
C ASN A 799 44.00 -4.11 1.95
N LYS A 800 44.07 -4.32 0.64
CA LYS A 800 43.78 -3.28 -0.35
C LYS A 800 42.33 -2.79 -0.36
N TYR A 801 41.40 -3.55 0.22
CA TYR A 801 39.94 -3.25 0.22
C TYR A 801 39.46 -2.68 1.55
N ILE A 802 40.17 -2.91 2.64
CA ILE A 802 39.82 -2.45 4.01
C ILE A 802 39.51 -0.94 4.03
N PRO A 803 40.33 -0.05 3.42
CA PRO A 803 40.03 1.38 3.42
C PRO A 803 38.66 1.72 2.80
N ASN A 804 38.30 1.05 1.71
CA ASN A 804 37.01 1.29 1.02
C ASN A 804 35.83 0.78 1.85
N ILE A 805 35.98 -0.34 2.54
CA ILE A 805 34.94 -0.85 3.48
C ILE A 805 34.72 0.17 4.61
N PHE A 806 35.80 0.71 5.19
CA PHE A 806 35.68 1.75 6.21
C PHE A 806 35.11 3.06 5.66
N GLN A 807 35.37 3.41 4.40
CA GLN A 807 34.74 4.56 3.76
C GLN A 807 33.20 4.39 3.70
N PHE A 808 32.74 3.19 3.32
CA PHE A 808 31.30 2.86 3.36
C PHE A 808 30.76 2.96 4.80
N PHE A 809 31.42 2.41 5.80
CA PHE A 809 30.99 2.49 7.19
C PHE A 809 30.90 3.93 7.70
N LYS A 810 31.88 4.78 7.37
CA LYS A 810 31.90 6.20 7.73
C LYS A 810 30.77 6.98 7.04
N ALA A 811 30.37 6.59 5.83
CA ALA A 811 29.28 7.21 5.11
C ALA A 811 27.91 6.94 5.77
N ILE A 812 27.71 5.73 6.31
CA ILE A 812 26.40 5.32 6.84
C ILE A 812 26.25 5.52 8.36
N VAL A 813 27.34 5.62 9.15
CA VAL A 813 27.28 5.60 10.62
C VAL A 813 26.44 6.71 11.24
N ASN A 814 26.36 7.86 10.58
CA ASN A 814 25.61 9.04 11.06
C ASN A 814 24.21 9.17 10.43
N ASP A 815 23.83 8.26 9.58
CA ASP A 815 22.53 8.25 8.92
C ASP A 815 21.45 7.70 9.87
N LYS A 816 20.55 8.59 10.34
CA LYS A 816 19.52 8.21 11.32
C LYS A 816 18.31 7.53 10.70
N VAL A 817 18.02 7.76 9.43
CA VAL A 817 16.83 7.27 8.75
C VAL A 817 17.00 5.80 8.35
N TYR A 818 18.14 5.47 7.77
CA TYR A 818 18.42 4.15 7.20
C TYR A 818 19.36 3.33 8.10
N MET A 819 19.34 3.56 9.42
CA MET A 819 20.15 2.87 10.39
C MET A 819 19.32 2.04 11.35
N SER A 820 19.79 0.84 11.68
CA SER A 820 19.18 -0.02 12.69
C SER A 820 20.20 -0.48 13.73
N PRO A 821 19.73 -0.86 14.93
CA PRO A 821 20.64 -1.42 15.96
C PRO A 821 21.42 -2.64 15.48
N LYS A 822 20.83 -3.45 14.60
CA LYS A 822 21.47 -4.64 14.02
C LYS A 822 22.67 -4.27 13.13
N ILE A 823 22.53 -3.22 12.33
CA ILE A 823 23.62 -2.71 11.48
C ILE A 823 24.79 -2.26 12.35
N LEU A 824 24.52 -1.40 13.34
CA LEU A 824 25.55 -0.88 14.24
C LEU A 824 26.26 -2.01 15.00
N LYS A 825 25.50 -2.98 15.51
CA LYS A 825 26.06 -4.16 16.18
C LYS A 825 27.04 -4.92 15.28
N ASN A 826 26.67 -5.20 14.04
CA ASN A 826 27.52 -5.92 13.10
C ASN A 826 28.74 -5.11 12.64
N MET A 827 28.59 -3.80 12.48
CA MET A 827 29.74 -2.91 12.23
C MET A 827 30.73 -2.96 13.38
N ILE A 828 30.29 -2.89 14.63
CA ILE A 828 31.12 -2.95 15.81
C ILE A 828 31.83 -4.33 15.91
N SER A 829 31.10 -5.42 15.69
CA SER A 829 31.65 -6.77 15.65
C SER A 829 32.75 -6.88 14.60
N PHE A 830 32.46 -6.47 13.36
CA PHE A 830 33.44 -6.47 12.26
C PHE A 830 34.70 -5.66 12.58
N VAL A 831 34.53 -4.44 13.10
CA VAL A 831 35.70 -3.61 13.52
C VAL A 831 36.48 -4.27 14.64
N SER A 832 35.81 -4.90 15.60
CA SER A 832 36.45 -5.60 16.72
C SER A 832 37.26 -6.81 16.24
N ASP A 833 36.75 -7.58 15.28
CA ASP A 833 37.46 -8.70 14.66
C ASP A 833 38.73 -8.22 13.93
N LEU A 834 38.62 -7.12 13.18
CA LEU A 834 39.78 -6.49 12.54
C LEU A 834 40.80 -5.91 13.53
N VAL A 835 40.35 -5.37 14.67
CA VAL A 835 41.23 -4.91 15.74
C VAL A 835 42.05 -6.10 16.31
N ASN A 836 41.42 -7.25 16.49
CA ASN A 836 42.12 -8.46 16.96
C ASN A 836 43.14 -8.97 15.93
N ILE A 837 42.89 -8.85 14.64
CA ILE A 837 43.74 -9.31 13.53
C ILE A 837 44.89 -8.34 13.28
N TYR A 838 44.62 -7.05 13.15
CA TYR A 838 45.57 -6.03 12.70
C TYR A 838 46.26 -5.28 13.84
N GLY A 839 45.71 -5.33 15.06
CA GLY A 839 46.22 -4.58 16.21
C GLY A 839 46.25 -3.07 15.91
N ASP A 840 47.39 -2.44 16.19
CA ASP A 840 47.53 -0.98 16.04
C ASP A 840 47.48 -0.50 14.60
N LYS A 841 47.69 -1.33 13.59
CA LYS A 841 47.63 -0.94 12.17
C LYS A 841 46.23 -0.52 11.73
N ILE A 842 45.18 -1.00 12.42
CA ILE A 842 43.78 -0.64 12.10
C ILE A 842 43.53 0.85 12.33
N LYS A 843 44.33 1.55 13.16
CA LYS A 843 44.19 2.99 13.44
C LYS A 843 44.28 3.86 12.18
N GLU A 844 44.95 3.38 11.12
CA GLU A 844 45.07 4.10 9.84
C GLU A 844 43.70 4.29 9.14
N VAL A 845 42.75 3.38 9.36
CA VAL A 845 41.43 3.38 8.72
C VAL A 845 40.29 3.62 9.72
N CYS A 846 40.44 3.12 10.97
CA CYS A 846 39.49 3.30 12.06
C CYS A 846 40.10 4.30 13.06
N ASP A 847 39.70 5.57 12.97
CA ASP A 847 40.10 6.60 13.93
C ASP A 847 39.25 6.56 15.22
N GLU A 848 39.74 7.17 16.29
CA GLU A 848 39.08 7.20 17.59
C GLU A 848 37.66 7.83 17.53
N ASN A 849 37.49 8.85 16.68
CA ASN A 849 36.20 9.53 16.53
C ASN A 849 35.16 8.58 15.91
N PHE A 850 35.53 7.82 14.89
CA PHE A 850 34.64 6.85 14.27
C PHE A 850 34.25 5.73 15.24
N ALA A 851 35.20 5.16 15.96
CA ALA A 851 34.96 4.11 16.96
C ALA A 851 34.01 4.63 18.09
N SER A 852 34.25 5.86 18.58
CA SER A 852 33.44 6.48 19.59
C SER A 852 32.00 6.77 19.10
N ASN A 853 31.84 7.22 17.85
CA ASN A 853 30.54 7.46 17.22
C ASN A 853 29.72 6.16 17.05
N LEU A 854 30.37 5.05 16.67
CA LEU A 854 29.68 3.75 16.58
C LEU A 854 29.07 3.34 17.92
N ILE A 855 29.86 3.41 18.99
CA ILE A 855 29.40 3.04 20.33
C ILE A 855 28.31 3.99 20.82
N MET A 856 28.48 5.30 20.63
CA MET A 856 27.51 6.31 21.04
C MET A 856 26.17 6.12 20.31
N ASN A 857 26.20 5.87 19.00
CA ASN A 857 24.99 5.64 18.23
C ASN A 857 24.27 4.37 18.68
N LEU A 858 24.98 3.28 18.99
CA LEU A 858 24.35 2.05 19.48
C LEU A 858 23.74 2.23 20.88
N LYS A 859 24.39 2.99 21.78
CA LYS A 859 23.83 3.31 23.10
C LYS A 859 22.49 4.04 23.04
N ASN A 860 22.29 4.89 22.05
CA ASN A 860 21.06 5.64 21.87
C ASN A 860 19.83 4.75 21.61
N TYR A 861 20.01 3.48 21.21
CA TYR A 861 18.90 2.54 20.95
C TYR A 861 18.41 1.76 22.19
N ASN A 862 19.08 1.89 23.38
CA ASN A 862 18.66 1.22 24.63
C ASN A 862 18.24 -0.25 24.47
N ILE A 863 19.10 -1.09 23.89
CA ILE A 863 18.78 -2.49 23.58
C ILE A 863 18.80 -3.32 24.89
N PRO A 864 17.68 -3.97 25.27
CA PRO A 864 17.64 -4.79 26.47
C PRO A 864 18.70 -5.92 26.43
N ASN A 865 19.37 -6.17 27.57
CA ASN A 865 20.36 -7.24 27.78
C ASN A 865 21.66 -7.14 26.94
N TYR A 866 21.98 -5.98 26.36
CA TYR A 866 23.15 -5.79 25.50
C TYR A 866 24.34 -5.14 26.22
N ASP A 867 24.15 -4.65 27.43
CA ASP A 867 25.15 -3.87 28.17
C ASP A 867 26.49 -4.58 28.40
N SER A 868 26.49 -5.91 28.58
CA SER A 868 27.70 -6.71 28.78
C SER A 868 28.58 -6.85 27.53
N GLU A 869 27.95 -7.06 26.34
CA GLU A 869 28.66 -7.11 25.06
C GLU A 869 29.21 -5.72 24.67
N LEU A 870 28.43 -4.68 24.87
CA LEU A 870 28.83 -3.32 24.60
C LEU A 870 30.01 -2.88 25.47
N ALA A 871 30.05 -3.28 26.75
CA ALA A 871 31.13 -3.01 27.65
C ALA A 871 32.46 -3.69 27.20
N GLN A 872 32.39 -4.91 26.63
CA GLN A 872 33.55 -5.59 26.06
C GLN A 872 34.11 -4.83 24.84
N TYR A 873 33.28 -4.35 23.95
CA TYR A 873 33.71 -3.55 22.79
C TYR A 873 34.30 -2.21 23.22
N GLU A 874 33.73 -1.55 24.22
CA GLU A 874 34.29 -0.31 24.79
C GLU A 874 35.67 -0.54 25.40
N GLU A 875 35.85 -1.64 26.11
CA GLU A 875 37.13 -1.98 26.69
C GLU A 875 38.18 -2.26 25.61
N LEU A 876 37.81 -2.97 24.52
CA LEU A 876 38.70 -3.25 23.40
C LEU A 876 39.14 -1.94 22.72
N PHE A 877 38.23 -1.03 22.43
CA PHE A 877 38.54 0.26 21.79
C PHE A 877 39.35 1.17 22.73
N LYS A 878 39.04 1.19 24.03
CA LYS A 878 39.87 1.90 25.03
C LYS A 878 41.29 1.35 25.06
N LYS A 879 41.50 0.04 25.04
CA LYS A 879 42.83 -0.59 24.96
C LYS A 879 43.56 -0.21 23.67
N LEU A 880 42.84 -0.14 22.54
CA LEU A 880 43.42 0.25 21.26
C LEU A 880 43.93 1.70 21.28
N TYR A 881 43.08 2.69 21.72
CA TYR A 881 43.42 4.11 21.62
C TYR A 881 44.11 4.70 22.87
N LEU A 882 43.94 4.14 24.07
CA LEU A 882 44.54 4.64 25.31
C LEU A 882 45.92 4.05 25.64
N LYS A 883 46.42 3.06 24.88
CA LYS A 883 47.79 2.62 24.99
C LYS A 883 48.76 3.69 24.43
N LYS A 884 49.26 4.56 25.30
CA LYS A 884 50.51 5.32 25.07
C LYS A 884 51.71 4.45 25.32
#